data_fcc88194ab3d01c732f19663f2cb36d5
#
_entry.id   fcc88194ab3d01c732f19663f2cb36d5
#
_cell.length_a   1.000
_cell.length_b   1.000
_cell.length_c   1.000
_cell.angle_alpha   90.00
_cell.angle_beta   90.00
_cell.angle_gamma   90.00
#
_symmetry.space_group_name_H-M   'P 1'
#
loop_
_entity.id
_entity.type
_entity.pdbx_description
1 polymer ?
#
loop_
_entity_poly.entity_id
_entity_poly.type
_entity_poly.pdbx_seq_one_letter_code
_entity_poly.pdbx_strand_id
1 'polypeptide(L)'
;MHRTVTLLTVCAALAVASPAPRAQSAPDIDALLGAPFPTELVAAPTGGGFAWIASASGVQNLWVAEPPAFAARAVTAYRDDDGQWLSQPAWSADGMTLVFTRGEGPNREGASPNPAQLADGTEQGVWATPIRPQTTRETPRRLGAGNSPAPAPKGSMVAWIDRGQIWIVDLAEPEAKPARLVVARGSASSLGWSPDATRLAFASNRGTHSFIGVVTVATRELRYLDPSLDRDSNPVWSLDGTRIAFAREFAAPRPAMFAPRRTAEEPWAIRIVDVKTGAARQVWRADQGYGSVLQGLDAENQILWGAGDRLVFPWEKSGWLHLYSVAAGGGSATELTPGDGEVEHARLTPDRARVVYHANHGDIDRRHVWVARVDGGAAPSAVTKGTGIEWAPVMAETGTATAFFRSDARTPPHVAVQTGEMPARAVEGTLSAAFPTAHLVEPTPVMVTATDGQPIHAQLFLPPGLKPGERRPALIFSHGGSRRQMLLGWHYMYYYRNAYAMNQWLASRGYVVLSVNYRSGIGYGLEFREAVNFGATGGSEFQDIMGAGLYLKSRADVDPSRIGLWGGSYGGYLTAMGLSRASNLFAAGVDFHGVHDWNQGIRTFRPDYNTLEETAFARKAFESSPLASVDTWTSPVLLIHGDDDRNVSFVESINLITALRKRGVEVEQLVFPDEVHDFLRHANWVRAYQAAADFFDRRLKAKPSGSQQ
;
A
#
# COMPACT_ATOMS: atom_id res chain seq x y z
N MET A 1 -17.74 96.81 4.02
CA MET A 1 -18.74 95.92 3.49
C MET A 1 -18.01 94.75 2.80
N HIS A 2 -17.72 93.68 3.54
CA HIS A 2 -17.12 92.44 2.97
C HIS A 2 -18.10 91.32 3.06
N ARG A 3 -18.47 90.82 1.92
CA ARG A 3 -19.31 89.60 1.81
C ARG A 3 -18.42 88.37 1.76
N THR A 4 -18.56 87.49 2.74
CA THR A 4 -17.88 86.20 2.83
C THR A 4 -18.73 85.20 2.10
N VAL A 5 -18.17 84.53 1.11
CA VAL A 5 -18.81 83.37 0.38
C VAL A 5 -18.29 82.10 1.01
N THR A 6 -19.23 81.25 1.55
CA THR A 6 -18.90 79.95 2.13
C THR A 6 -19.14 78.90 1.02
N LEU A 7 -18.04 78.26 0.64
CA LEU A 7 -18.12 77.06 -0.26
C LEU A 7 -18.45 75.79 0.57
N LEU A 8 -19.56 75.16 0.30
CA LEU A 8 -19.87 73.79 0.79
C LEU A 8 -19.24 72.76 -0.14
N THR A 9 -18.28 71.98 0.36
CA THR A 9 -17.70 70.83 -0.34
C THR A 9 -18.52 69.56 0.01
N VAL A 10 -19.24 69.06 -0.93
CA VAL A 10 -19.95 67.73 -0.81
C VAL A 10 -18.95 66.63 -1.14
N CYS A 11 -18.50 65.86 -0.14
CA CYS A 11 -17.77 64.60 -0.35
C CYS A 11 -18.74 63.48 -0.65
N ALA A 12 -18.79 63.06 -1.91
CA ALA A 12 -19.48 61.80 -2.32
C ALA A 12 -18.56 60.60 -1.98
N ALA A 13 -18.94 59.85 -0.97
CA ALA A 13 -18.28 58.56 -0.66
C ALA A 13 -18.71 57.52 -1.69
N LEU A 14 -17.85 57.15 -2.62
CA LEU A 14 -17.99 55.99 -3.47
C LEU A 14 -17.75 54.73 -2.63
N ALA A 15 -18.82 54.01 -2.27
CA ALA A 15 -18.73 52.68 -1.70
C ALA A 15 -18.26 51.69 -2.82
N VAL A 16 -16.99 51.34 -2.81
CA VAL A 16 -16.48 50.25 -3.64
C VAL A 16 -17.03 48.94 -3.05
N ALA A 17 -18.07 48.40 -3.65
CA ALA A 17 -18.54 47.06 -3.35
C ALA A 17 -17.46 46.05 -3.74
N SER A 18 -16.84 45.42 -2.75
CA SER A 18 -15.96 44.25 -3.00
C SER A 18 -16.77 43.21 -3.73
N PRO A 19 -16.26 42.64 -4.85
CA PRO A 19 -16.94 41.55 -5.53
C PRO A 19 -17.08 40.39 -4.56
N ALA A 20 -18.31 39.85 -4.46
CA ALA A 20 -18.53 38.65 -3.70
C ALA A 20 -17.58 37.54 -4.22
N PRO A 21 -16.98 36.74 -3.35
CA PRO A 21 -16.11 35.66 -3.78
C PRO A 21 -16.91 34.74 -4.72
N ARG A 22 -16.49 34.66 -5.98
CA ARG A 22 -17.01 33.69 -6.92
C ARG A 22 -16.82 32.32 -6.28
N ALA A 23 -17.88 31.50 -6.21
CA ALA A 23 -17.76 30.11 -5.84
C ALA A 23 -16.70 29.50 -6.76
N GLN A 24 -15.56 29.13 -6.18
CA GLN A 24 -14.50 28.42 -6.92
C GLN A 24 -15.09 27.11 -7.44
N SER A 25 -14.99 26.86 -8.73
CA SER A 25 -15.41 25.57 -9.31
C SER A 25 -14.59 24.45 -8.65
N ALA A 26 -15.24 23.29 -8.41
CA ALA A 26 -14.53 22.11 -7.92
C ALA A 26 -13.30 21.81 -8.82
N PRO A 27 -12.18 21.34 -8.26
CA PRO A 27 -11.03 20.94 -9.07
C PRO A 27 -11.40 19.80 -10.01
N ASP A 28 -10.66 19.64 -11.10
CA ASP A 28 -10.79 18.45 -11.94
C ASP A 28 -10.22 17.24 -11.22
N ILE A 29 -10.91 16.09 -11.28
CA ILE A 29 -10.41 14.82 -10.70
C ILE A 29 -9.11 14.38 -11.37
N ASP A 30 -8.94 14.62 -12.67
CA ASP A 30 -7.71 14.32 -13.40
C ASP A 30 -6.52 15.12 -12.83
N ALA A 31 -6.71 16.39 -12.47
CA ALA A 31 -5.66 17.20 -11.84
C ALA A 31 -5.25 16.65 -10.45
N LEU A 32 -6.18 16.07 -9.70
CA LEU A 32 -5.88 15.44 -8.41
C LEU A 32 -5.17 14.11 -8.56
N LEU A 33 -5.61 13.26 -9.50
CA LEU A 33 -5.03 11.95 -9.78
C LEU A 33 -3.72 12.04 -10.56
N GLY A 34 -3.55 13.06 -11.41
CA GLY A 34 -2.37 13.27 -12.24
C GLY A 34 -1.14 13.78 -11.50
N ALA A 35 -1.27 14.19 -10.22
CA ALA A 35 -0.12 14.61 -9.42
C ALA A 35 0.93 13.49 -9.32
N PRO A 36 2.24 13.81 -9.38
CA PRO A 36 3.29 12.81 -9.21
C PRO A 36 3.09 11.97 -7.95
N PHE A 37 3.25 10.66 -8.09
CA PHE A 37 3.20 9.70 -7.00
C PHE A 37 4.48 8.88 -6.97
N PRO A 38 5.38 9.14 -5.98
CA PRO A 38 6.63 8.42 -5.85
C PRO A 38 6.45 7.12 -5.10
N THR A 39 7.18 6.07 -5.52
CA THR A 39 7.22 4.75 -4.87
C THR A 39 8.66 4.20 -4.85
N GLU A 40 8.90 3.23 -3.98
CA GLU A 40 10.10 2.39 -3.98
C GLU A 40 11.44 3.17 -3.91
N LEU A 41 11.60 3.93 -2.85
CA LEU A 41 12.81 4.72 -2.57
C LEU A 41 13.99 3.82 -2.18
N VAL A 42 15.12 3.97 -2.87
CA VAL A 42 16.37 3.22 -2.61
C VAL A 42 17.58 4.15 -2.59
N ALA A 43 18.50 3.92 -1.63
CA ALA A 43 19.75 4.66 -1.55
C ALA A 43 20.81 4.02 -2.46
N ALA A 44 21.62 4.84 -3.11
CA ALA A 44 22.77 4.38 -3.87
C ALA A 44 23.84 3.78 -2.93
N PRO A 45 24.53 2.70 -3.34
CA PRO A 45 25.58 2.08 -2.53
C PRO A 45 26.85 2.94 -2.45
N THR A 46 26.96 3.96 -3.29
CA THR A 46 28.06 4.93 -3.35
C THR A 46 27.54 6.31 -3.72
N GLY A 47 28.27 7.37 -3.37
CA GLY A 47 27.98 8.74 -3.81
C GLY A 47 26.81 9.44 -3.12
N GLY A 48 26.11 8.79 -2.19
CA GLY A 48 25.10 9.40 -1.35
C GLY A 48 23.79 9.77 -2.05
N GLY A 49 23.53 9.29 -3.26
CA GLY A 49 22.30 9.54 -4.03
C GLY A 49 21.14 8.64 -3.66
N PHE A 50 19.96 8.97 -4.21
CA PHE A 50 18.71 8.21 -4.05
C PHE A 50 18.05 7.98 -5.40
N ALA A 51 17.32 6.88 -5.53
CA ALA A 51 16.47 6.62 -6.69
C ALA A 51 15.06 6.20 -6.23
N TRP A 52 14.06 6.48 -7.08
CA TRP A 52 12.67 6.09 -6.87
C TRP A 52 11.94 5.97 -8.22
N ILE A 53 10.77 5.38 -8.19
CA ILE A 53 9.84 5.42 -9.31
C ILE A 53 8.85 6.55 -9.06
N ALA A 54 8.46 7.31 -10.09
CA ALA A 54 7.37 8.25 -10.00
C ALA A 54 6.40 8.06 -11.15
N SER A 55 5.10 7.98 -10.80
CA SER A 55 3.97 7.96 -11.73
C SER A 55 3.34 9.35 -11.80
N ALA A 56 3.14 9.89 -12.98
CA ALA A 56 2.40 11.13 -13.21
C ALA A 56 1.44 10.93 -14.39
N SER A 57 0.13 11.05 -14.15
CA SER A 57 -0.91 10.76 -15.16
C SER A 57 -0.69 9.40 -15.85
N GLY A 58 -0.36 8.35 -15.08
CA GLY A 58 -0.11 7.00 -15.56
C GLY A 58 1.28 6.74 -16.18
N VAL A 59 2.02 7.79 -16.52
CA VAL A 59 3.37 7.66 -17.06
C VAL A 59 4.36 7.45 -15.92
N GLN A 60 5.06 6.31 -15.93
CA GLN A 60 6.02 5.95 -14.90
C GLN A 60 7.46 6.07 -15.39
N ASN A 61 8.33 6.66 -14.58
CA ASN A 61 9.75 6.76 -14.84
C ASN A 61 10.58 6.55 -13.57
N LEU A 62 11.81 6.08 -13.76
CA LEU A 62 12.84 6.08 -12.72
C LEU A 62 13.44 7.48 -12.61
N TRP A 63 13.61 7.91 -11.36
CA TRP A 63 14.17 9.20 -10.99
C TRP A 63 15.34 9.02 -10.06
N VAL A 64 16.28 9.97 -10.08
CA VAL A 64 17.40 10.01 -9.14
C VAL A 64 17.59 11.44 -8.62
N ALA A 65 18.17 11.54 -7.42
CA ALA A 65 18.63 12.80 -6.84
C ALA A 65 19.97 12.57 -6.16
N GLU A 66 20.95 13.44 -6.47
CA GLU A 66 22.32 13.28 -6.02
C GLU A 66 22.76 14.53 -5.23
N PRO A 67 23.63 14.35 -4.20
CA PRO A 67 24.15 15.47 -3.44
C PRO A 67 25.03 16.40 -4.30
N PRO A 68 25.22 17.68 -3.89
CA PRO A 68 24.68 18.30 -2.69
C PRO A 68 23.27 18.87 -2.88
N ALA A 69 22.81 19.05 -4.11
CA ALA A 69 21.55 19.75 -4.41
C ALA A 69 20.32 18.87 -4.21
N PHE A 70 20.44 17.56 -4.45
CA PHE A 70 19.32 16.60 -4.50
C PHE A 70 18.19 17.08 -5.41
N ALA A 71 18.54 17.61 -6.59
CA ALA A 71 17.57 17.96 -7.62
C ALA A 71 17.13 16.68 -8.37
N ALA A 72 15.82 16.49 -8.49
CA ALA A 72 15.27 15.31 -9.17
C ALA A 72 15.52 15.35 -10.68
N ARG A 73 15.95 14.22 -11.24
CA ARG A 73 16.03 14.02 -12.69
C ARG A 73 15.54 12.62 -13.07
N ALA A 74 14.80 12.52 -14.17
CA ALA A 74 14.41 11.24 -14.72
C ALA A 74 15.60 10.57 -15.44
N VAL A 75 15.76 9.26 -15.24
CA VAL A 75 16.79 8.45 -15.91
C VAL A 75 16.19 7.55 -17.01
N THR A 76 14.88 7.35 -17.01
CA THR A 76 14.14 6.75 -18.12
C THR A 76 13.28 7.80 -18.83
N ALA A 77 12.72 7.46 -20.00
CA ALA A 77 11.98 8.41 -20.84
C ALA A 77 10.69 7.81 -21.40
N TYR A 78 9.99 6.99 -20.60
CA TYR A 78 8.65 6.52 -20.96
C TYR A 78 7.70 7.71 -21.05
N ARG A 79 6.71 7.64 -21.96
CA ARG A 79 5.82 8.78 -22.28
C ARG A 79 4.34 8.43 -22.28
N ASP A 80 4.01 7.14 -22.22
CA ASP A 80 2.67 6.64 -22.44
C ASP A 80 2.10 6.04 -21.14
N ASP A 81 0.81 6.22 -20.92
CA ASP A 81 0.01 5.48 -19.93
C ASP A 81 -0.33 4.11 -20.53
N ASP A 82 0.69 3.24 -20.63
CA ASP A 82 0.60 1.94 -21.31
C ASP A 82 0.26 0.78 -20.38
N GLY A 83 0.08 1.04 -19.07
CA GLY A 83 -0.20 0.02 -18.06
C GLY A 83 1.01 -0.85 -17.70
N GLN A 84 2.21 -0.54 -18.21
CA GLN A 84 3.44 -1.26 -17.90
C GLN A 84 4.12 -0.65 -16.67
N TRP A 85 3.71 -1.08 -15.49
CA TRP A 85 4.23 -0.52 -14.24
C TRP A 85 5.70 -0.88 -14.02
N LEU A 86 6.43 0.07 -13.44
CA LEU A 86 7.79 -0.12 -12.96
C LEU A 86 7.75 -0.54 -11.48
N SER A 87 8.67 -1.42 -11.10
CA SER A 87 8.82 -1.87 -9.70
C SER A 87 10.22 -2.36 -9.41
N GLN A 88 10.54 -2.52 -8.13
CA GLN A 88 11.75 -3.17 -7.61
C GLN A 88 13.07 -2.57 -8.14
N PRO A 89 13.26 -1.23 -8.09
CA PRO A 89 14.51 -0.61 -8.49
C PRO A 89 15.63 -1.02 -7.52
N ALA A 90 16.77 -1.39 -8.08
CA ALA A 90 17.96 -1.73 -7.30
C ALA A 90 19.23 -1.23 -7.99
N TRP A 91 20.19 -0.77 -7.21
CA TRP A 91 21.44 -0.22 -7.71
C TRP A 91 22.47 -1.33 -7.96
N SER A 92 23.22 -1.23 -9.06
CA SER A 92 24.48 -1.97 -9.21
C SER A 92 25.49 -1.56 -8.14
N ALA A 93 26.46 -2.43 -7.82
CA ALA A 93 27.45 -2.20 -6.78
C ALA A 93 28.27 -0.91 -6.93
N ASP A 94 28.51 -0.49 -8.15
CA ASP A 94 29.24 0.74 -8.49
C ASP A 94 28.38 2.01 -8.46
N GLY A 95 27.05 1.87 -8.27
CA GLY A 95 26.10 2.97 -8.27
C GLY A 95 25.88 3.62 -9.67
N MET A 96 26.28 2.93 -10.75
CA MET A 96 26.22 3.49 -12.11
C MET A 96 25.05 2.97 -12.96
N THR A 97 24.34 1.95 -12.46
CA THR A 97 23.22 1.33 -13.16
C THR A 97 22.07 1.06 -12.17
N LEU A 98 20.84 1.36 -12.61
CA LEU A 98 19.63 0.85 -11.95
C LEU A 98 19.11 -0.35 -12.72
N VAL A 99 18.81 -1.44 -12.00
CA VAL A 99 18.02 -2.55 -12.50
C VAL A 99 16.62 -2.46 -11.92
N PHE A 100 15.61 -2.88 -12.66
CA PHE A 100 14.21 -2.75 -12.25
C PHE A 100 13.32 -3.77 -12.97
N THR A 101 12.15 -4.01 -12.46
CA THR A 101 11.10 -4.78 -13.12
C THR A 101 10.17 -3.83 -13.86
N ARG A 102 9.73 -4.21 -15.07
CA ARG A 102 8.68 -3.52 -15.84
C ARG A 102 7.62 -4.51 -16.27
N GLY A 103 6.36 -4.14 -16.09
CA GLY A 103 5.18 -4.95 -16.40
C GLY A 103 4.71 -5.82 -15.24
N GLU A 104 3.44 -6.20 -15.31
CA GLU A 104 2.80 -7.08 -14.33
C GLU A 104 3.00 -8.56 -14.67
N GLY A 105 3.01 -9.39 -13.62
CA GLY A 105 3.14 -10.82 -13.76
C GLY A 105 2.01 -11.46 -14.56
N PRO A 106 2.26 -12.62 -15.20
CA PRO A 106 1.22 -13.34 -15.92
C PRO A 106 0.19 -13.95 -14.97
N ASN A 107 -1.04 -14.12 -15.46
CA ASN A 107 -2.07 -14.89 -14.79
C ASN A 107 -1.77 -16.40 -14.83
N ARG A 108 -2.69 -17.25 -14.36
CA ARG A 108 -2.51 -18.70 -14.33
C ARG A 108 -2.41 -19.35 -15.72
N GLU A 109 -3.00 -18.69 -16.72
CA GLU A 109 -2.94 -19.09 -18.14
C GLU A 109 -1.65 -18.63 -18.83
N GLY A 110 -0.84 -17.80 -18.17
CA GLY A 110 0.43 -17.29 -18.67
C GLY A 110 0.32 -15.97 -19.43
N ALA A 111 -0.84 -15.31 -19.41
CA ALA A 111 -1.06 -14.01 -20.05
C ALA A 111 -0.76 -12.85 -19.09
N SER A 112 0.08 -11.89 -19.50
CA SER A 112 0.26 -10.61 -18.80
C SER A 112 -0.87 -9.64 -19.14
N PRO A 113 -1.29 -8.73 -18.21
CA PRO A 113 -2.36 -7.80 -18.48
C PRO A 113 -1.95 -6.78 -19.55
N ASN A 114 -2.88 -6.48 -20.45
CA ASN A 114 -2.64 -5.56 -21.58
C ASN A 114 -3.78 -4.52 -21.75
N PRO A 115 -4.06 -3.68 -20.73
CA PRO A 115 -5.20 -2.76 -20.77
C PRO A 115 -5.05 -1.64 -21.81
N ALA A 116 -3.84 -1.40 -22.30
CA ALA A 116 -3.58 -0.49 -23.42
C ALA A 116 -3.74 -1.15 -24.79
N GLN A 117 -4.01 -2.46 -24.84
CA GLN A 117 -4.16 -3.24 -26.07
C GLN A 117 -2.96 -3.10 -27.03
N LEU A 118 -1.74 -3.15 -26.47
CA LEU A 118 -0.51 -3.07 -27.23
C LEU A 118 -0.43 -4.25 -28.21
N ALA A 119 -0.14 -3.96 -29.47
CA ALA A 119 -0.14 -4.97 -30.56
C ALA A 119 0.91 -6.08 -30.35
N ASP A 120 2.04 -5.74 -29.75
CA ASP A 120 3.12 -6.70 -29.43
C ASP A 120 2.88 -7.43 -28.11
N GLY A 121 1.74 -7.16 -27.43
CA GLY A 121 1.45 -7.69 -26.11
C GLY A 121 2.29 -7.03 -25.01
N THR A 122 2.28 -7.66 -23.83
CA THR A 122 2.99 -7.21 -22.62
C THR A 122 3.73 -8.38 -21.99
N GLU A 123 4.74 -8.08 -21.19
CA GLU A 123 5.43 -9.07 -20.38
C GLU A 123 5.96 -8.45 -19.10
N GLN A 124 6.13 -9.26 -18.05
CA GLN A 124 6.93 -8.87 -16.90
C GLN A 124 8.40 -9.19 -17.17
N GLY A 125 9.26 -8.19 -17.12
CA GLY A 125 10.67 -8.36 -17.43
C GLY A 125 11.59 -7.53 -16.54
N VAL A 126 12.83 -7.99 -16.41
CA VAL A 126 13.91 -7.27 -15.72
C VAL A 126 14.69 -6.44 -16.73
N TRP A 127 14.93 -5.19 -16.36
CA TRP A 127 15.57 -4.18 -17.21
C TRP A 127 16.72 -3.50 -16.47
N ALA A 128 17.64 -2.89 -17.22
CA ALA A 128 18.75 -2.09 -16.68
C ALA A 128 18.86 -0.77 -17.42
N THR A 129 19.14 0.32 -16.68
CA THR A 129 19.39 1.65 -17.25
C THR A 129 20.60 2.29 -16.58
N PRO A 130 21.56 2.85 -17.34
CA PRO A 130 22.70 3.54 -16.77
C PRO A 130 22.32 4.89 -16.16
N ILE A 131 23.01 5.29 -15.07
CA ILE A 131 22.86 6.58 -14.43
C ILE A 131 23.95 7.51 -14.93
N ARG A 132 23.77 8.12 -16.09
CA ARG A 132 24.76 9.05 -16.65
C ARG A 132 24.33 10.51 -16.47
N PRO A 133 25.29 11.46 -16.34
CA PRO A 133 24.99 12.89 -16.46
C PRO A 133 24.38 13.20 -17.84
N GLN A 134 23.39 14.05 -17.85
CA GLN A 134 22.40 14.24 -18.88
C GLN A 134 22.91 14.82 -20.21
N THR A 135 23.19 14.03 -21.19
CA THR A 135 23.03 14.49 -22.58
C THR A 135 22.21 13.55 -23.46
N THR A 136 21.99 12.31 -23.02
CA THR A 136 21.15 11.33 -23.73
C THR A 136 20.38 10.47 -22.72
N ARG A 137 19.05 10.48 -22.78
CA ARG A 137 18.21 9.47 -22.11
C ARG A 137 18.40 8.17 -22.88
N GLU A 138 19.15 7.25 -22.31
CA GLU A 138 19.36 5.95 -22.94
C GLU A 138 18.10 5.09 -22.78
N THR A 139 17.80 4.29 -23.80
CA THR A 139 16.73 3.28 -23.72
C THR A 139 17.17 2.17 -22.76
N PRO A 140 16.36 1.81 -21.75
CA PRO A 140 16.70 0.72 -20.87
C PRO A 140 16.93 -0.59 -21.62
N ARG A 141 17.95 -1.36 -21.22
CA ARG A 141 18.25 -2.68 -21.77
C ARG A 141 17.42 -3.74 -21.05
N ARG A 142 16.70 -4.57 -21.83
CA ARG A 142 16.03 -5.74 -21.29
C ARG A 142 17.06 -6.82 -20.94
N LEU A 143 17.00 -7.37 -19.71
CA LEU A 143 17.86 -8.46 -19.25
C LEU A 143 17.18 -9.82 -19.46
N GLY A 144 15.88 -9.92 -19.19
CA GLY A 144 15.12 -11.17 -19.35
C GLY A 144 13.70 -11.06 -18.82
N ALA A 145 12.92 -12.12 -18.99
CA ALA A 145 11.61 -12.26 -18.33
C ALA A 145 11.80 -12.46 -16.83
N GLY A 146 10.82 -12.05 -16.03
CA GLY A 146 10.79 -12.24 -14.58
C GLY A 146 10.80 -10.95 -13.77
N ASN A 147 11.14 -11.09 -12.48
CA ASN A 147 11.06 -10.04 -11.48
C ASN A 147 12.10 -10.23 -10.37
N SER A 148 12.05 -9.38 -9.33
CA SER A 148 12.91 -9.43 -8.13
C SER A 148 14.40 -9.36 -8.49
N PRO A 149 14.85 -8.32 -9.21
CA PRO A 149 16.25 -8.15 -9.53
C PRO A 149 17.07 -7.91 -8.26
N ALA A 150 18.17 -8.65 -8.14
CA ALA A 150 19.10 -8.60 -7.03
C ALA A 150 20.52 -8.42 -7.57
N PRO A 151 21.05 -7.19 -7.67
CA PRO A 151 22.44 -6.94 -8.00
C PRO A 151 23.37 -7.47 -6.92
N ALA A 152 24.49 -8.02 -7.33
CA ALA A 152 25.52 -8.45 -6.40
C ALA A 152 26.15 -7.24 -5.68
N PRO A 153 26.53 -7.36 -4.40
CA PRO A 153 27.13 -6.25 -3.63
C PRO A 153 28.54 -5.89 -4.10
N LYS A 154 29.14 -6.70 -4.97
CA LYS A 154 30.44 -6.48 -5.62
C LYS A 154 30.42 -7.01 -7.04
N GLY A 155 31.14 -6.34 -7.94
CA GLY A 155 31.15 -6.70 -9.37
C GLY A 155 29.86 -6.28 -10.07
N SER A 156 29.57 -6.94 -11.18
CA SER A 156 28.52 -6.53 -12.13
C SER A 156 27.40 -7.56 -12.33
N MET A 157 27.40 -8.63 -11.52
CA MET A 157 26.37 -9.68 -11.64
C MET A 157 25.01 -9.21 -11.13
N VAL A 158 23.96 -9.60 -11.83
CA VAL A 158 22.57 -9.43 -11.38
C VAL A 158 21.87 -10.78 -11.41
N ALA A 159 21.19 -11.14 -10.31
CA ALA A 159 20.31 -12.27 -10.24
C ALA A 159 18.84 -11.79 -10.24
N TRP A 160 17.91 -12.63 -10.72
CA TRP A 160 16.47 -12.39 -10.63
C TRP A 160 15.69 -13.70 -10.68
N ILE A 161 14.38 -13.64 -10.57
CA ILE A 161 13.49 -14.80 -10.59
C ILE A 161 12.64 -14.75 -11.85
N ASP A 162 12.66 -15.84 -12.65
CA ASP A 162 11.70 -16.11 -13.70
C ASP A 162 11.07 -17.49 -13.48
N ARG A 163 9.73 -17.52 -13.41
CA ARG A 163 8.94 -18.76 -13.16
C ARG A 163 9.47 -19.59 -12.00
N GLY A 164 9.82 -18.89 -10.89
CA GLY A 164 10.33 -19.51 -9.68
C GLY A 164 11.77 -20.04 -9.79
N GLN A 165 12.50 -19.80 -10.88
CA GLN A 165 13.89 -20.19 -11.05
C GLN A 165 14.81 -18.97 -11.04
N ILE A 166 16.06 -19.17 -10.60
CA ILE A 166 17.04 -18.10 -10.49
C ILE A 166 17.82 -17.96 -11.78
N TRP A 167 17.84 -16.75 -12.33
CA TRP A 167 18.60 -16.36 -13.50
C TRP A 167 19.68 -15.36 -13.13
N ILE A 168 20.77 -15.31 -13.90
CA ILE A 168 21.87 -14.36 -13.71
C ILE A 168 22.36 -13.82 -15.06
N VAL A 169 22.92 -12.61 -15.01
CA VAL A 169 23.63 -11.98 -16.13
C VAL A 169 24.75 -11.09 -15.59
N ASP A 170 25.81 -10.92 -16.37
CA ASP A 170 26.86 -9.92 -16.10
C ASP A 170 26.54 -8.61 -16.83
N LEU A 171 26.37 -7.51 -16.09
CA LEU A 171 26.11 -6.19 -16.66
C LEU A 171 27.30 -5.60 -17.39
N ALA A 172 28.53 -6.00 -17.02
CA ALA A 172 29.75 -5.51 -17.66
C ALA A 172 29.91 -6.01 -19.10
N GLU A 173 29.19 -7.08 -19.46
CA GLU A 173 29.16 -7.64 -20.81
C GLU A 173 27.83 -7.29 -21.51
N PRO A 174 27.78 -6.27 -22.38
CA PRO A 174 26.53 -5.82 -23.02
C PRO A 174 25.81 -6.91 -23.82
N GLU A 175 26.55 -7.82 -24.43
CA GLU A 175 26.04 -8.93 -25.24
C GLU A 175 25.81 -10.22 -24.45
N ALA A 176 26.07 -10.22 -23.12
CA ALA A 176 25.86 -11.40 -22.30
C ALA A 176 24.37 -11.81 -22.31
N LYS A 177 24.17 -13.08 -22.60
CA LYS A 177 22.82 -13.67 -22.51
C LYS A 177 22.57 -14.14 -21.09
N PRO A 178 21.36 -13.92 -20.57
CA PRO A 178 21.00 -14.43 -19.26
C PRO A 178 21.10 -15.97 -19.22
N ALA A 179 21.57 -16.50 -18.12
CA ALA A 179 21.66 -17.92 -17.89
C ALA A 179 20.91 -18.31 -16.61
N ARG A 180 20.25 -19.47 -16.65
CA ARG A 180 19.70 -20.04 -15.43
C ARG A 180 20.83 -20.48 -14.51
N LEU A 181 20.83 -19.97 -13.27
CA LEU A 181 21.91 -20.29 -12.31
C LEU A 181 21.81 -21.72 -11.83
N VAL A 182 20.59 -22.17 -11.50
CA VAL A 182 20.32 -23.51 -11.01
C VAL A 182 18.89 -23.92 -11.39
N VAL A 183 18.66 -25.23 -11.56
CA VAL A 183 17.33 -25.81 -11.68
C VAL A 183 16.98 -26.45 -10.34
N ALA A 184 16.04 -25.84 -9.61
CA ALA A 184 15.59 -26.36 -8.32
C ALA A 184 14.10 -26.67 -8.35
N ARG A 185 13.70 -27.66 -7.55
CA ARG A 185 12.27 -27.93 -7.33
C ARG A 185 11.66 -26.78 -6.50
N GLY A 186 10.42 -26.41 -6.80
CA GLY A 186 9.70 -25.34 -6.12
C GLY A 186 9.99 -23.95 -6.70
N SER A 187 9.63 -22.92 -5.99
CA SER A 187 9.83 -21.52 -6.38
C SER A 187 10.81 -20.82 -5.45
N ALA A 188 11.80 -20.16 -6.02
CA ALA A 188 12.74 -19.31 -5.29
C ALA A 188 12.07 -18.00 -4.87
N SER A 189 12.46 -17.48 -3.71
CA SER A 189 12.13 -16.14 -3.21
C SER A 189 13.24 -15.63 -2.29
N SER A 190 13.19 -14.35 -1.91
CA SER A 190 14.13 -13.74 -0.94
C SER A 190 15.60 -13.96 -1.31
N LEU A 191 15.99 -13.52 -2.51
CA LEU A 191 17.36 -13.63 -2.99
C LEU A 191 18.30 -12.75 -2.15
N GLY A 192 19.38 -13.32 -1.63
CA GLY A 192 20.40 -12.61 -0.84
C GLY A 192 21.82 -13.03 -1.22
N TRP A 193 22.62 -12.11 -1.76
CA TRP A 193 24.03 -12.34 -2.07
C TRP A 193 24.89 -12.42 -0.81
N SER A 194 25.87 -13.32 -0.81
CA SER A 194 26.94 -13.26 0.18
C SER A 194 27.74 -11.96 0.02
N PRO A 195 28.35 -11.41 1.12
CA PRO A 195 29.10 -10.15 1.07
C PRO A 195 30.28 -10.15 0.09
N ASP A 196 30.81 -11.32 -0.26
CA ASP A 196 31.88 -11.50 -1.26
C ASP A 196 31.35 -11.71 -2.69
N ALA A 197 30.02 -11.73 -2.89
CA ALA A 197 29.33 -11.95 -4.16
C ALA A 197 29.61 -13.33 -4.81
N THR A 198 30.11 -14.30 -4.07
CA THR A 198 30.43 -15.65 -4.62
C THR A 198 29.28 -16.63 -4.51
N ARG A 199 28.31 -16.36 -3.62
CA ARG A 199 27.19 -17.24 -3.31
C ARG A 199 25.89 -16.45 -3.23
N LEU A 200 24.78 -17.13 -3.53
CA LEU A 200 23.42 -16.59 -3.43
C LEU A 200 22.57 -17.48 -2.52
N ALA A 201 22.01 -16.92 -1.46
CA ALA A 201 21.01 -17.55 -0.62
C ALA A 201 19.60 -17.26 -1.12
N PHE A 202 18.66 -18.17 -0.92
CA PHE A 202 17.25 -18.01 -1.27
C PHE A 202 16.35 -18.93 -0.45
N ALA A 203 15.08 -18.61 -0.33
CA ALA A 203 14.05 -19.51 0.17
C ALA A 203 13.46 -20.33 -1.01
N SER A 204 13.44 -21.64 -0.90
CA SER A 204 12.86 -22.59 -1.87
C SER A 204 11.49 -23.03 -1.39
N ASN A 205 10.43 -22.41 -1.88
CA ASN A 205 9.06 -22.71 -1.49
C ASN A 205 8.56 -23.96 -2.23
N ARG A 206 8.03 -24.91 -1.48
CA ARG A 206 7.53 -26.22 -1.97
C ARG A 206 6.01 -26.40 -1.75
N GLY A 207 5.29 -25.31 -1.44
CA GLY A 207 3.85 -25.33 -1.13
C GLY A 207 3.59 -25.58 0.36
N THR A 208 3.81 -26.81 0.83
CA THR A 208 3.58 -27.19 2.24
C THR A 208 4.72 -26.83 3.17
N HIS A 209 5.94 -26.73 2.66
CA HIS A 209 7.18 -26.44 3.41
C HIS A 209 8.14 -25.63 2.54
N SER A 210 9.22 -25.13 3.14
CA SER A 210 10.27 -24.42 2.42
C SER A 210 11.65 -24.69 3.02
N PHE A 211 12.70 -24.49 2.23
CA PHE A 211 14.08 -24.67 2.63
C PHE A 211 14.91 -23.44 2.31
N ILE A 212 15.98 -23.21 3.07
CA ILE A 212 17.01 -22.25 2.69
C ILE A 212 18.04 -22.95 1.79
N GLY A 213 18.14 -22.47 0.55
CA GLY A 213 19.13 -22.91 -0.42
C GLY A 213 20.29 -21.90 -0.51
N VAL A 214 21.49 -22.39 -0.75
CA VAL A 214 22.67 -21.59 -1.10
C VAL A 214 23.29 -22.17 -2.36
N VAL A 215 23.47 -21.34 -3.37
CA VAL A 215 24.13 -21.72 -4.61
C VAL A 215 25.47 -20.98 -4.76
N THR A 216 26.55 -21.72 -5.06
CA THR A 216 27.84 -21.17 -5.42
C THR A 216 27.82 -20.77 -6.90
N VAL A 217 28.00 -19.49 -7.21
CA VAL A 217 27.79 -18.96 -8.56
C VAL A 217 28.71 -19.61 -9.58
N ALA A 218 30.00 -19.75 -9.27
CA ALA A 218 31.01 -20.26 -10.19
C ALA A 218 30.82 -21.75 -10.53
N THR A 219 30.45 -22.57 -9.55
CA THR A 219 30.29 -24.04 -9.71
C THR A 219 28.85 -24.47 -9.96
N ARG A 220 27.89 -23.59 -9.70
CA ARG A 220 26.44 -23.87 -9.68
C ARG A 220 26.03 -24.95 -8.70
N GLU A 221 26.87 -25.23 -7.72
CA GLU A 221 26.59 -26.19 -6.65
C GLU A 221 25.51 -25.62 -5.73
N LEU A 222 24.41 -26.35 -5.56
CA LEU A 222 23.29 -26.04 -4.66
C LEU A 222 23.38 -26.90 -3.40
N ARG A 223 23.34 -26.25 -2.24
CA ARG A 223 23.18 -26.91 -0.94
C ARG A 223 21.94 -26.37 -0.25
N TYR A 224 21.16 -27.25 0.38
CA TYR A 224 20.10 -26.87 1.31
C TYR A 224 20.66 -26.90 2.73
N LEU A 225 20.37 -25.85 3.49
CA LEU A 225 20.88 -25.65 4.84
C LEU A 225 19.81 -26.01 5.86
N ASP A 226 20.16 -26.87 6.85
CA ASP A 226 19.28 -27.26 7.96
C ASP A 226 17.85 -27.67 7.53
N PRO A 227 17.69 -28.54 6.52
CA PRO A 227 16.37 -28.86 5.99
C PRO A 227 15.48 -29.55 7.04
N SER A 228 14.20 -29.16 7.12
CA SER A 228 13.20 -29.71 8.04
C SER A 228 11.85 -29.89 7.35
N LEU A 229 10.84 -30.29 8.08
CA LEU A 229 9.45 -30.37 7.61
C LEU A 229 8.73 -29.00 7.69
N ASP A 230 9.42 -28.00 8.24
CA ASP A 230 8.88 -26.69 8.56
C ASP A 230 8.94 -25.73 7.38
N ARG A 231 8.57 -24.47 7.63
CA ARG A 231 8.67 -23.37 6.66
C ARG A 231 9.82 -22.44 7.04
N ASP A 232 10.87 -22.47 6.24
CA ASP A 232 12.03 -21.58 6.38
C ASP A 232 11.90 -20.41 5.41
N SER A 233 12.18 -19.21 5.90
CA SER A 233 12.06 -17.96 5.13
C SER A 233 13.08 -16.91 5.55
N ASN A 234 13.20 -15.85 4.74
CA ASN A 234 13.97 -14.65 5.06
C ASN A 234 15.46 -14.91 5.39
N PRO A 235 16.23 -15.62 4.54
CA PRO A 235 17.65 -15.84 4.77
C PRO A 235 18.41 -14.52 4.72
N VAL A 236 19.31 -14.30 5.69
CA VAL A 236 20.21 -13.16 5.74
C VAL A 236 21.64 -13.60 6.10
N TRP A 237 22.61 -13.11 5.34
CA TRP A 237 24.03 -13.38 5.58
C TRP A 237 24.58 -12.59 6.76
N SER A 238 25.46 -13.22 7.53
CA SER A 238 26.37 -12.50 8.44
C SER A 238 27.34 -11.61 7.66
N LEU A 239 27.84 -10.56 8.30
CA LEU A 239 28.72 -9.58 7.66
C LEU A 239 30.01 -10.20 7.12
N ASP A 240 30.51 -11.26 7.76
CA ASP A 240 31.68 -12.03 7.35
C ASP A 240 31.39 -13.12 6.28
N GLY A 241 30.10 -13.29 5.92
CA GLY A 241 29.64 -14.27 4.92
C GLY A 241 29.81 -15.75 5.36
N THR A 242 30.03 -16.03 6.65
CA THR A 242 30.23 -17.40 7.14
C THR A 242 28.96 -18.07 7.62
N ARG A 243 27.93 -17.27 7.99
CA ARG A 243 26.67 -17.75 8.57
C ARG A 243 25.46 -17.16 7.83
N ILE A 244 24.34 -17.88 7.92
CA ILE A 244 23.02 -17.40 7.49
C ILE A 244 22.06 -17.53 8.66
N ALA A 245 21.34 -16.44 8.96
CA ALA A 245 20.16 -16.47 9.83
C ALA A 245 18.89 -16.55 8.99
N PHE A 246 17.86 -17.22 9.51
CA PHE A 246 16.56 -17.34 8.84
C PHE A 246 15.44 -17.56 9.85
N ALA A 247 14.21 -17.24 9.46
CA ALA A 247 13.03 -17.52 10.25
C ALA A 247 12.51 -18.92 9.95
N ARG A 248 12.08 -19.64 11.00
CA ARG A 248 11.40 -20.94 10.92
C ARG A 248 10.01 -20.86 11.56
N GLU A 249 8.99 -21.09 10.77
CA GLU A 249 7.64 -21.35 11.23
C GLU A 249 7.42 -22.85 11.25
N PHE A 250 7.01 -23.40 12.41
CA PHE A 250 6.86 -24.84 12.58
C PHE A 250 5.64 -25.35 11.83
N ALA A 251 5.73 -26.59 11.35
CA ALA A 251 4.66 -27.24 10.61
C ALA A 251 3.39 -27.30 11.47
N ALA A 252 2.33 -26.74 10.96
CA ALA A 252 1.01 -26.73 11.59
C ALA A 252 -0.07 -26.92 10.51
N PRO A 253 -1.26 -27.42 10.89
CA PRO A 253 -2.40 -27.40 9.99
C PRO A 253 -2.64 -25.99 9.45
N ARG A 254 -3.02 -25.88 8.18
CA ARG A 254 -3.38 -24.60 7.58
C ARG A 254 -4.56 -24.01 8.37
N PRO A 255 -4.44 -22.79 8.93
CA PRO A 255 -5.56 -22.17 9.61
C PRO A 255 -6.73 -21.97 8.64
N ALA A 256 -7.95 -22.02 9.18
CA ALA A 256 -9.14 -21.69 8.39
C ALA A 256 -9.01 -20.24 7.87
N MET A 257 -9.47 -20.01 6.65
CA MET A 257 -9.47 -18.67 6.09
C MET A 257 -10.38 -17.75 6.93
N PHE A 258 -9.94 -16.53 7.18
CA PHE A 258 -10.60 -15.57 8.08
C PHE A 258 -10.66 -15.97 9.57
N ALA A 259 -9.94 -17.03 9.98
CA ALA A 259 -9.73 -17.26 11.41
C ALA A 259 -8.72 -16.21 11.96
N PRO A 260 -9.01 -15.61 13.12
CA PRO A 260 -8.05 -14.72 13.77
C PRO A 260 -6.73 -15.42 14.06
N ARG A 261 -5.62 -14.82 13.62
CA ARG A 261 -4.27 -15.38 13.79
C ARG A 261 -3.53 -14.68 14.95
N ARG A 262 -4.06 -14.79 16.16
CA ARG A 262 -3.49 -14.12 17.33
C ARG A 262 -2.34 -14.90 17.96
N THR A 263 -2.41 -16.22 17.90
CA THR A 263 -1.43 -17.13 18.50
C THR A 263 -1.17 -18.33 17.62
N ALA A 264 0.02 -18.92 17.73
CA ALA A 264 0.38 -20.20 17.16
C ALA A 264 0.62 -21.22 18.28
N GLU A 265 0.28 -22.49 18.06
CA GLU A 265 0.56 -23.58 18.98
C GLU A 265 2.06 -23.77 19.17
N GLU A 266 2.81 -23.72 18.06
CA GLU A 266 4.27 -23.75 18.02
C GLU A 266 4.81 -22.38 17.60
N PRO A 267 5.36 -21.56 18.53
CA PRO A 267 5.91 -20.24 18.21
C PRO A 267 7.07 -20.29 17.25
N TRP A 268 7.12 -19.35 16.30
CA TRP A 268 8.21 -19.23 15.35
C TRP A 268 9.58 -18.99 16.00
N ALA A 269 10.64 -19.25 15.25
CA ALA A 269 12.02 -19.17 15.76
C ALA A 269 12.97 -18.56 14.74
N ILE A 270 14.11 -18.05 15.23
CA ILE A 270 15.26 -17.66 14.41
C ILE A 270 16.35 -18.73 14.57
N ARG A 271 16.82 -19.21 13.44
CA ARG A 271 17.92 -20.18 13.35
C ARG A 271 19.13 -19.56 12.69
N ILE A 272 20.30 -20.03 13.05
CA ILE A 272 21.56 -19.70 12.37
C ILE A 272 22.24 -20.99 11.94
N VAL A 273 22.82 -20.97 10.74
CA VAL A 273 23.59 -22.07 10.19
C VAL A 273 24.97 -21.58 9.74
N ASP A 274 26.03 -22.32 10.09
CA ASP A 274 27.38 -22.15 9.51
C ASP A 274 27.35 -22.76 8.09
N VAL A 275 27.65 -21.94 7.09
CA VAL A 275 27.48 -22.34 5.68
C VAL A 275 28.53 -23.37 5.26
N LYS A 276 29.73 -23.38 5.86
CA LYS A 276 30.79 -24.34 5.54
C LYS A 276 30.51 -25.71 6.13
N THR A 277 30.18 -25.77 7.40
CA THR A 277 29.99 -27.03 8.14
C THR A 277 28.59 -27.57 8.06
N GLY A 278 27.58 -26.72 7.84
CA GLY A 278 26.17 -27.07 7.93
C GLY A 278 25.65 -27.15 9.39
N ALA A 279 26.50 -26.82 10.38
CA ALA A 279 26.09 -26.82 11.77
C ALA A 279 25.05 -25.73 12.02
N ALA A 280 23.87 -26.12 12.48
CA ALA A 280 22.73 -25.22 12.69
C ALA A 280 22.28 -25.21 14.15
N ARG A 281 21.77 -24.09 14.63
CA ARG A 281 21.18 -23.97 15.96
C ARG A 281 20.05 -22.94 15.97
N GLN A 282 19.10 -23.11 16.87
CA GLN A 282 18.13 -22.10 17.23
C GLN A 282 18.81 -21.06 18.12
N VAL A 283 18.67 -19.77 17.76
CA VAL A 283 19.27 -18.67 18.55
C VAL A 283 18.23 -17.94 19.36
N TRP A 284 16.98 -17.98 18.90
CA TRP A 284 15.85 -17.36 19.57
C TRP A 284 14.55 -18.04 19.15
N ARG A 285 13.54 -17.96 20.01
CA ARG A 285 12.18 -18.41 19.75
C ARG A 285 11.18 -17.44 20.39
N ALA A 286 10.07 -17.17 19.71
CA ALA A 286 9.00 -16.36 20.26
C ALA A 286 8.36 -17.03 21.49
N ASP A 287 7.81 -16.22 22.39
CA ASP A 287 7.06 -16.71 23.54
C ASP A 287 5.71 -17.30 23.08
N GLN A 288 5.08 -18.09 23.92
CA GLN A 288 3.68 -18.48 23.77
C GLN A 288 2.76 -17.25 23.92
N GLY A 289 1.63 -17.25 23.25
CA GLY A 289 0.68 -16.14 23.28
C GLY A 289 0.90 -15.15 22.13
N TYR A 290 0.71 -13.87 22.36
CA TYR A 290 0.89 -12.84 21.34
C TYR A 290 2.32 -12.84 20.83
N GLY A 291 2.48 -12.65 19.50
CA GLY A 291 3.76 -12.72 18.82
C GLY A 291 4.27 -14.14 18.57
N SER A 292 3.56 -15.21 18.96
CA SER A 292 3.89 -16.58 18.58
C SER A 292 3.71 -16.84 17.07
N VAL A 293 2.88 -16.05 16.40
CA VAL A 293 2.76 -15.98 14.92
C VAL A 293 3.80 -15.00 14.39
N LEU A 294 4.52 -15.35 13.33
CA LEU A 294 5.38 -14.40 12.63
C LEU A 294 4.51 -13.40 11.86
N GLN A 295 4.54 -12.14 12.29
CA GLN A 295 3.96 -11.01 11.56
C GLN A 295 5.09 -10.23 10.92
N GLY A 296 5.06 -10.09 9.59
CA GLY A 296 6.04 -9.32 8.83
C GLY A 296 5.69 -7.83 8.74
N LEU A 297 6.69 -7.04 8.39
CA LEU A 297 6.57 -5.62 8.03
C LEU A 297 7.14 -5.37 6.64
N ASP A 298 6.94 -4.17 6.09
CA ASP A 298 7.57 -3.77 4.82
C ASP A 298 9.05 -3.49 5.05
N ALA A 299 9.89 -4.46 4.72
CA ALA A 299 11.34 -4.39 4.86
C ALA A 299 12.02 -5.23 3.77
N GLU A 300 13.27 -4.93 3.51
CA GLU A 300 14.13 -5.70 2.61
C GLU A 300 14.21 -7.18 3.01
N ASN A 301 14.23 -7.44 4.33
CA ASN A 301 14.16 -8.77 4.92
C ASN A 301 13.53 -8.67 6.32
N GLN A 302 12.84 -9.73 6.78
CA GLN A 302 12.26 -9.75 8.13
C GLN A 302 13.32 -9.93 9.21
N ILE A 303 14.51 -10.40 8.88
CA ILE A 303 15.66 -10.49 9.79
C ILE A 303 16.77 -9.61 9.21
N LEU A 304 17.21 -8.62 9.97
CA LEU A 304 18.28 -7.71 9.58
C LEU A 304 19.53 -8.01 10.44
N TRP A 305 20.66 -8.30 9.79
CA TRP A 305 21.91 -8.56 10.51
C TRP A 305 22.65 -7.25 10.79
N GLY A 306 22.52 -6.74 12.02
CA GLY A 306 23.09 -5.48 12.48
C GLY A 306 24.52 -5.59 13.01
N ALA A 307 25.09 -4.45 13.32
CA ALA A 307 26.39 -4.34 13.98
C ALA A 307 26.41 -5.04 15.34
N GLY A 308 27.59 -5.42 15.82
CA GLY A 308 27.75 -6.14 17.09
C GLY A 308 27.18 -7.56 17.05
N ASP A 309 27.07 -8.15 15.86
CA ASP A 309 26.55 -9.51 15.64
C ASP A 309 25.13 -9.69 16.22
N ARG A 310 24.24 -8.74 15.93
CA ARG A 310 22.85 -8.72 16.39
C ARG A 310 21.88 -8.93 15.22
N LEU A 311 20.79 -9.63 15.51
CA LEU A 311 19.68 -9.83 14.58
C LEU A 311 18.52 -8.94 15.02
N VAL A 312 18.04 -8.07 14.13
CA VAL A 312 16.84 -7.23 14.33
C VAL A 312 15.68 -7.87 13.58
N PHE A 313 14.51 -7.95 14.21
CA PHE A 313 13.34 -8.63 13.65
C PHE A 313 12.04 -8.06 14.20
N PRO A 314 10.91 -8.19 13.46
CA PRO A 314 9.59 -7.82 13.97
C PRO A 314 9.06 -8.85 14.97
N TRP A 315 8.43 -8.38 16.04
CA TRP A 315 7.75 -9.24 17.01
C TRP A 315 6.56 -8.52 17.64
N GLU A 316 5.43 -9.20 17.72
CA GLU A 316 4.16 -8.64 18.17
C GLU A 316 3.79 -9.06 19.61
N LYS A 317 4.79 -9.21 20.46
CA LYS A 317 4.65 -9.70 21.84
C LYS A 317 3.69 -8.87 22.68
N SER A 318 3.68 -7.55 22.51
CA SER A 318 2.84 -6.61 23.27
C SER A 318 1.42 -6.46 22.71
N GLY A 319 1.12 -7.10 21.57
CA GLY A 319 -0.09 -6.83 20.78
C GLY A 319 0.09 -5.68 19.79
N TRP A 320 1.30 -5.10 19.73
CA TRP A 320 1.75 -4.13 18.73
C TRP A 320 2.97 -4.69 18.00
N LEU A 321 3.08 -4.42 16.70
CA LEU A 321 4.21 -4.86 15.89
C LEU A 321 5.41 -3.95 16.14
N HIS A 322 6.40 -4.45 16.88
CA HIS A 322 7.62 -3.73 17.24
C HIS A 322 8.86 -4.39 16.66
N LEU A 323 9.97 -3.65 16.66
CA LEU A 323 11.29 -4.21 16.38
C LEU A 323 11.95 -4.67 17.67
N TYR A 324 12.53 -5.85 17.60
CA TYR A 324 13.35 -6.45 18.65
C TYR A 324 14.73 -6.80 18.11
N SER A 325 15.70 -6.97 18.98
CA SER A 325 17.00 -7.51 18.59
C SER A 325 17.50 -8.57 19.57
N VAL A 326 18.20 -9.57 19.03
CA VAL A 326 18.89 -10.61 19.79
C VAL A 326 20.32 -10.76 19.33
N ALA A 327 21.27 -11.10 20.22
CA ALA A 327 22.61 -11.44 19.80
C ALA A 327 22.60 -12.71 18.93
N ALA A 328 23.41 -12.76 17.87
CA ALA A 328 23.55 -13.98 17.07
C ALA A 328 24.07 -15.18 17.89
N GLY A 329 24.66 -14.92 19.04
CA GLY A 329 25.00 -15.92 20.06
C GLY A 329 23.80 -16.57 20.75
N GLY A 330 22.63 -15.95 20.69
CA GLY A 330 21.41 -16.32 21.40
C GLY A 330 21.19 -15.49 22.66
N GLY A 331 20.09 -15.75 23.35
CA GLY A 331 19.71 -15.05 24.59
C GLY A 331 18.35 -14.36 24.50
N SER A 332 18.05 -13.46 25.41
CA SER A 332 16.81 -12.71 25.45
C SER A 332 16.79 -11.62 24.38
N ALA A 333 15.66 -11.43 23.73
CA ALA A 333 15.44 -10.32 22.81
C ALA A 333 15.25 -9.00 23.58
N THR A 334 15.84 -7.93 23.05
CA THR A 334 15.67 -6.55 23.54
C THR A 334 14.69 -5.83 22.65
N GLU A 335 13.67 -5.20 23.21
CA GLU A 335 12.73 -4.35 22.49
C GLU A 335 13.42 -3.04 22.07
N LEU A 336 13.30 -2.68 20.80
CA LEU A 336 13.90 -1.48 20.23
C LEU A 336 12.93 -0.32 20.06
N THR A 337 11.64 -0.60 19.93
CA THR A 337 10.61 0.38 19.57
C THR A 337 9.39 0.27 20.49
N PRO A 338 9.56 0.46 21.82
CA PRO A 338 8.48 0.31 22.78
C PRO A 338 7.43 1.42 22.66
N GLY A 339 6.23 1.14 23.16
CA GLY A 339 5.11 2.09 23.24
C GLY A 339 3.89 1.64 22.46
N ASP A 340 2.82 2.45 22.51
CA ASP A 340 1.62 2.19 21.72
C ASP A 340 1.85 2.64 20.28
N GLY A 341 1.62 1.75 19.32
CA GLY A 341 1.79 1.98 17.90
C GLY A 341 2.51 0.83 17.17
N GLU A 342 2.41 0.81 15.85
CA GLU A 342 2.97 -0.22 15.00
C GLU A 342 4.12 0.31 14.17
N VAL A 343 5.18 -0.49 14.03
CA VAL A 343 6.23 -0.30 13.03
C VAL A 343 5.76 -0.95 11.72
N GLU A 344 5.85 -0.22 10.62
CA GLU A 344 5.42 -0.74 9.31
C GLU A 344 6.57 -0.95 8.32
N HIS A 345 7.68 -0.23 8.49
CA HIS A 345 8.85 -0.32 7.62
C HIS A 345 10.12 -0.17 8.43
N ALA A 346 11.18 -0.91 8.07
CA ALA A 346 12.49 -0.80 8.72
C ALA A 346 13.65 -1.08 7.77
N ARG A 347 14.73 -0.31 7.90
CA ARG A 347 16.00 -0.53 7.21
C ARG A 347 17.16 -0.25 8.16
N LEU A 348 18.26 -0.99 8.00
CA LEU A 348 19.50 -0.66 8.70
C LEU A 348 20.14 0.60 8.15
N THR A 349 20.75 1.38 9.03
CA THR A 349 21.70 2.44 8.63
C THR A 349 22.95 1.83 7.98
N PRO A 350 23.72 2.56 7.17
CA PRO A 350 24.92 2.03 6.50
C PRO A 350 25.96 1.42 7.45
N ASP A 351 26.12 1.99 8.66
CA ASP A 351 26.98 1.46 9.73
C ASP A 351 26.38 0.24 10.44
N ARG A 352 25.11 -0.12 10.10
CA ARG A 352 24.33 -1.20 10.70
C ARG A 352 24.16 -1.11 12.23
N ALA A 353 24.52 0.03 12.82
CA ALA A 353 24.40 0.25 14.27
C ALA A 353 23.01 0.71 14.69
N ARG A 354 22.22 1.17 13.75
CA ARG A 354 20.85 1.67 13.98
C ARG A 354 19.91 1.12 12.91
N VAL A 355 18.62 1.18 13.22
CA VAL A 355 17.53 0.97 12.29
C VAL A 355 16.76 2.27 12.13
N VAL A 356 16.52 2.69 10.87
CA VAL A 356 15.59 3.75 10.52
C VAL A 356 14.28 3.11 10.12
N TYR A 357 13.15 3.63 10.65
CA TYR A 357 11.86 3.02 10.47
C TYR A 357 10.75 4.07 10.44
N HIS A 358 9.55 3.71 9.98
CA HIS A 358 8.38 4.52 10.22
C HIS A 358 7.33 3.77 11.05
N ALA A 359 6.59 4.54 11.83
CA ALA A 359 5.61 4.04 12.77
C ALA A 359 4.54 5.10 13.05
N ASN A 360 3.42 4.67 13.63
CA ASN A 360 2.38 5.56 14.13
C ASN A 360 2.49 5.84 15.65
N HIS A 361 3.69 5.70 16.23
CA HIS A 361 3.94 6.06 17.63
C HIS A 361 3.58 7.52 17.91
N GLY A 362 2.71 7.73 18.92
CA GLY A 362 2.31 9.06 19.36
C GLY A 362 1.26 9.78 18.49
N ASP A 363 0.99 9.28 17.27
CA ASP A 363 -0.11 9.74 16.40
C ASP A 363 -0.63 8.57 15.56
N ILE A 364 -1.71 7.96 16.03
CA ILE A 364 -2.25 6.73 15.47
C ILE A 364 -2.76 6.89 14.03
N ASP A 365 -3.11 8.11 13.63
CA ASP A 365 -3.69 8.44 12.32
C ASP A 365 -2.65 8.94 11.32
N ARG A 366 -1.35 8.97 11.69
CA ARG A 366 -0.23 9.39 10.85
C ARG A 366 0.94 8.42 10.95
N ARG A 367 1.98 8.67 10.16
CA ARG A 367 3.26 7.96 10.20
C ARG A 367 4.39 8.96 10.31
N HIS A 368 5.35 8.65 11.16
CA HIS A 368 6.57 9.45 11.31
C HIS A 368 7.80 8.58 11.22
N VAL A 369 8.92 9.18 10.78
CA VAL A 369 10.22 8.52 10.70
C VAL A 369 10.91 8.58 12.06
N TRP A 370 11.46 7.44 12.46
CA TRP A 370 12.16 7.22 13.72
C TRP A 370 13.49 6.52 13.50
N VAL A 371 14.34 6.58 14.50
CA VAL A 371 15.60 5.85 14.53
C VAL A 371 15.78 5.16 15.90
N ALA A 372 16.25 3.91 15.89
CA ALA A 372 16.58 3.16 17.10
C ALA A 372 17.95 2.49 16.97
N ARG A 373 18.65 2.29 18.08
CA ARG A 373 19.91 1.52 18.11
C ARG A 373 19.60 0.03 18.09
N VAL A 374 20.40 -0.75 17.34
CA VAL A 374 20.21 -2.21 17.25
C VAL A 374 20.56 -2.95 18.56
N ASP A 375 21.30 -2.31 19.47
CA ASP A 375 21.66 -2.87 20.78
C ASP A 375 20.68 -2.49 21.90
N GLY A 376 19.69 -1.62 21.61
CA GLY A 376 18.75 -1.12 22.62
C GLY A 376 19.36 -0.18 23.66
N GLY A 377 20.58 0.32 23.42
CA GLY A 377 21.32 1.15 24.38
C GLY A 377 20.78 2.56 24.60
N ALA A 378 19.72 2.95 23.88
CA ALA A 378 18.99 4.22 24.06
C ALA A 378 17.56 4.08 23.53
N ALA A 379 16.64 4.89 24.06
CA ALA A 379 15.30 5.01 23.55
C ALA A 379 15.29 5.47 22.08
N PRO A 380 14.30 5.04 21.26
CA PRO A 380 14.16 5.51 19.90
C PRO A 380 13.92 7.03 19.86
N SER A 381 14.38 7.68 18.79
CA SER A 381 14.21 9.12 18.59
C SER A 381 13.44 9.40 17.30
N ALA A 382 12.51 10.35 17.36
CA ALA A 382 11.77 10.81 16.20
C ALA A 382 12.68 11.66 15.29
N VAL A 383 12.71 11.32 14.01
CA VAL A 383 13.36 12.12 12.95
C VAL A 383 12.38 13.15 12.41
N THR A 384 11.12 12.77 12.25
CA THR A 384 10.03 13.66 11.81
C THR A 384 8.91 13.71 12.84
N LYS A 385 8.09 14.76 12.78
CA LYS A 385 6.96 15.00 13.67
C LYS A 385 6.02 16.05 13.08
N GLY A 386 4.85 16.22 13.69
CA GLY A 386 3.88 17.26 13.31
C GLY A 386 2.69 16.67 12.55
N THR A 387 2.15 17.42 11.58
CA THR A 387 0.94 17.03 10.84
C THR A 387 1.24 16.34 9.50
N GLY A 388 2.51 16.13 9.18
CA GLY A 388 2.94 15.35 8.01
C GLY A 388 2.71 13.84 8.18
N ILE A 389 2.79 13.15 7.07
CA ILE A 389 2.84 11.68 6.99
C ILE A 389 4.13 11.34 6.28
N GLU A 390 5.05 10.69 6.95
CA GLU A 390 6.36 10.33 6.40
C GLU A 390 6.56 8.81 6.46
N TRP A 391 7.03 8.22 5.34
CA TRP A 391 7.19 6.77 5.25
C TRP A 391 8.38 6.34 4.39
N ALA A 392 8.72 5.04 4.45
CA ALA A 392 9.79 4.38 3.69
C ALA A 392 11.14 5.12 3.76
N PRO A 393 11.67 5.41 4.97
CA PRO A 393 12.94 6.10 5.10
C PRO A 393 14.10 5.23 4.63
N VAL A 394 15.05 5.86 3.92
CA VAL A 394 16.35 5.28 3.55
C VAL A 394 17.45 6.26 3.86
N MET A 395 18.59 5.78 4.38
CA MET A 395 19.74 6.61 4.68
C MET A 395 20.80 6.47 3.58
N ALA A 396 21.36 7.59 3.14
CA ALA A 396 22.48 7.59 2.21
C ALA A 396 23.67 6.80 2.77
N GLU A 397 24.47 6.17 1.91
CA GLU A 397 25.66 5.39 2.28
C GLU A 397 26.63 6.20 3.13
N THR A 398 26.75 7.50 2.90
CA THR A 398 27.57 8.42 3.69
C THR A 398 27.07 8.63 5.13
N GLY A 399 25.85 8.22 5.47
CA GLY A 399 25.21 8.46 6.77
C GLY A 399 24.81 9.91 7.03
N THR A 400 24.93 10.81 6.03
CA THR A 400 24.74 12.25 6.20
C THR A 400 23.35 12.76 5.78
N ALA A 401 22.61 11.97 4.99
CA ALA A 401 21.29 12.32 4.52
C ALA A 401 20.32 11.15 4.67
N THR A 402 19.08 11.46 5.03
CA THR A 402 17.96 10.49 5.06
C THR A 402 16.90 10.99 4.08
N ALA A 403 16.52 10.14 3.12
CA ALA A 403 15.39 10.40 2.25
C ALA A 403 14.19 9.58 2.70
N PHE A 404 13.01 10.12 2.47
CA PHE A 404 11.73 9.46 2.77
C PHE A 404 10.63 10.08 1.89
N PHE A 405 9.52 9.40 1.76
CA PHE A 405 8.33 9.99 1.18
C PHE A 405 7.58 10.79 2.22
N ARG A 406 6.93 11.86 1.77
CA ARG A 406 6.16 12.75 2.63
C ARG A 406 4.88 13.21 1.94
N SER A 407 3.82 13.36 2.74
CA SER A 407 2.57 14.01 2.36
C SER A 407 1.96 14.71 3.58
N ASP A 408 0.85 15.40 3.39
CA ASP A 408 -0.05 15.87 4.44
C ASP A 408 -1.50 15.90 3.91
N ALA A 409 -2.41 16.59 4.61
CA ALA A 409 -3.82 16.67 4.20
C ALA A 409 -4.02 17.34 2.82
N ARG A 410 -3.13 18.26 2.45
CA ARG A 410 -3.28 19.09 1.24
C ARG A 410 -2.13 18.96 0.25
N THR A 411 -1.02 18.38 0.68
CA THR A 411 0.18 18.19 -0.15
C THR A 411 0.27 16.72 -0.56
N PRO A 412 0.25 16.41 -1.86
CA PRO A 412 0.36 15.02 -2.33
C PRO A 412 1.74 14.43 -2.00
N PRO A 413 1.87 13.08 -2.10
CA PRO A 413 3.13 12.39 -1.90
C PRO A 413 4.28 12.96 -2.73
N HIS A 414 5.42 13.17 -2.09
CA HIS A 414 6.65 13.65 -2.72
C HIS A 414 7.87 13.11 -1.97
N VAL A 415 9.04 13.20 -2.58
CA VAL A 415 10.30 12.83 -1.93
C VAL A 415 10.79 14.01 -1.09
N ALA A 416 11.19 13.73 0.15
CA ALA A 416 11.85 14.69 1.03
C ALA A 416 13.22 14.16 1.46
N VAL A 417 14.18 15.05 1.67
CA VAL A 417 15.53 14.76 2.15
C VAL A 417 15.83 15.62 3.36
N GLN A 418 16.33 14.97 4.40
CA GLN A 418 16.89 15.59 5.60
C GLN A 418 18.40 15.37 5.62
N THR A 419 19.18 16.44 5.72
CA THR A 419 20.64 16.39 5.82
C THR A 419 21.06 16.78 7.24
N GLY A 420 21.70 15.88 7.95
CA GLY A 420 22.06 16.07 9.36
C GLY A 420 20.83 16.40 10.20
N GLU A 421 20.94 17.46 11.04
CA GLU A 421 19.86 17.93 11.92
C GLU A 421 18.98 19.03 11.27
N MET A 422 19.21 19.37 9.99
CA MET A 422 18.42 20.39 9.31
C MET A 422 16.99 19.88 9.07
N PRO A 423 15.98 20.76 9.01
CA PRO A 423 14.63 20.36 8.63
C PRO A 423 14.60 19.68 7.26
N ALA A 424 13.78 18.66 7.14
CA ALA A 424 13.55 17.98 5.86
C ALA A 424 13.00 18.98 4.82
N ARG A 425 13.49 18.88 3.59
CA ARG A 425 13.03 19.67 2.45
C ARG A 425 12.52 18.75 1.34
N ALA A 426 11.49 19.20 0.62
CA ALA A 426 11.07 18.53 -0.60
C ALA A 426 12.21 18.50 -1.61
N VAL A 427 12.39 17.37 -2.27
CA VAL A 427 13.31 17.27 -3.42
C VAL A 427 12.74 18.08 -4.57
N GLU A 428 13.54 18.99 -5.13
CA GLU A 428 13.12 19.86 -6.24
C GLU A 428 12.61 19.03 -7.43
N GLY A 429 11.47 19.47 -8.01
CA GLY A 429 10.86 18.81 -9.15
C GLY A 429 9.90 17.65 -8.81
N THR A 430 9.71 17.31 -7.52
CA THR A 430 8.76 16.25 -7.11
C THR A 430 7.37 16.76 -6.77
N LEU A 431 7.18 18.08 -6.61
CA LEU A 431 5.90 18.74 -6.41
C LEU A 431 5.52 19.61 -7.61
N SER A 432 4.23 19.58 -7.99
CA SER A 432 3.69 20.45 -9.03
C SER A 432 3.17 21.75 -8.44
N ALA A 433 3.67 22.90 -8.92
CA ALA A 433 3.15 24.23 -8.54
C ALA A 433 1.69 24.45 -9.01
N ALA A 434 1.23 23.72 -10.00
CA ALA A 434 -0.13 23.80 -10.53
C ALA A 434 -1.13 22.92 -9.77
N PHE A 435 -0.70 22.15 -8.78
CA PHE A 435 -1.59 21.28 -8.01
C PHE A 435 -2.62 22.11 -7.21
N PRO A 436 -3.93 21.76 -7.24
CA PRO A 436 -5.00 22.62 -6.73
C PRO A 436 -5.16 22.54 -5.20
N THR A 437 -4.08 22.75 -4.45
CA THR A 437 -4.01 22.68 -2.97
C THR A 437 -5.08 23.49 -2.26
N ALA A 438 -5.44 24.67 -2.81
CA ALA A 438 -6.41 25.59 -2.20
C ALA A 438 -7.85 25.03 -2.17
N HIS A 439 -8.15 24.02 -2.97
CA HIS A 439 -9.48 23.39 -3.03
C HIS A 439 -9.63 22.21 -2.07
N LEU A 440 -8.53 21.76 -1.44
CA LEU A 440 -8.54 20.61 -0.55
C LEU A 440 -8.95 21.00 0.87
N VAL A 441 -9.66 20.11 1.54
CA VAL A 441 -10.05 20.25 2.94
C VAL A 441 -9.13 19.43 3.84
N GLU A 442 -8.98 19.85 5.07
CA GLU A 442 -8.26 19.08 6.10
C GLU A 442 -9.26 18.15 6.79
N PRO A 443 -9.11 16.82 6.70
CA PRO A 443 -10.02 15.88 7.35
C PRO A 443 -9.84 15.94 8.87
N THR A 444 -10.96 15.82 9.59
CA THR A 444 -10.96 15.80 11.06
C THR A 444 -11.05 14.34 11.55
N PRO A 445 -10.22 13.92 12.51
CA PRO A 445 -10.39 12.61 13.13
C PRO A 445 -11.68 12.57 13.95
N VAL A 446 -12.44 11.50 13.82
CA VAL A 446 -13.67 11.27 14.59
C VAL A 446 -13.74 9.83 15.06
N MET A 447 -14.35 9.63 16.23
CA MET A 447 -14.68 8.30 16.73
C MET A 447 -16.13 7.99 16.43
N VAL A 448 -16.37 6.84 15.82
CA VAL A 448 -17.69 6.29 15.54
C VAL A 448 -17.91 5.09 16.44
N THR A 449 -19.11 4.90 16.95
CA THR A 449 -19.46 3.69 17.72
C THR A 449 -20.15 2.70 16.79
N ALA A 450 -19.55 1.54 16.60
CA ALA A 450 -20.16 0.43 15.88
C ALA A 450 -21.44 -0.04 16.58
N THR A 451 -22.34 -0.72 15.87
CA THR A 451 -23.64 -1.13 16.45
C THR A 451 -23.50 -2.19 17.55
N ASP A 452 -22.34 -2.85 17.65
CA ASP A 452 -21.98 -3.76 18.77
C ASP A 452 -21.16 -3.06 19.88
N GLY A 453 -21.00 -1.73 19.80
CA GLY A 453 -20.36 -0.91 20.83
C GLY A 453 -18.86 -0.67 20.66
N GLN A 454 -18.20 -1.25 19.66
CA GLN A 454 -16.77 -1.04 19.43
C GLN A 454 -16.49 0.39 18.94
N PRO A 455 -15.49 1.11 19.51
CA PRO A 455 -15.05 2.40 18.99
C PRO A 455 -14.22 2.19 17.69
N ILE A 456 -14.53 2.99 16.68
CA ILE A 456 -13.94 2.92 15.33
C ILE A 456 -13.41 4.29 14.94
N HIS A 457 -12.16 4.34 14.51
CA HIS A 457 -11.54 5.55 13.98
C HIS A 457 -12.07 5.86 12.57
N ALA A 458 -12.33 7.14 12.30
CA ALA A 458 -12.73 7.60 10.98
C ALA A 458 -12.22 9.02 10.71
N GLN A 459 -12.18 9.40 9.43
CA GLN A 459 -11.82 10.76 8.99
C GLN A 459 -13.03 11.42 8.36
N LEU A 460 -13.41 12.60 8.86
CA LEU A 460 -14.53 13.39 8.39
C LEU A 460 -14.05 14.53 7.50
N PHE A 461 -14.49 14.54 6.25
CA PHE A 461 -14.27 15.62 5.28
C PHE A 461 -15.53 16.45 5.20
N LEU A 462 -15.45 17.73 5.55
CA LEU A 462 -16.58 18.66 5.44
C LEU A 462 -16.44 19.49 4.17
N PRO A 463 -17.56 19.68 3.43
CA PRO A 463 -17.54 20.49 2.22
C PRO A 463 -17.21 21.95 2.53
N PRO A 464 -16.40 22.63 1.71
CA PRO A 464 -16.11 24.04 1.89
C PRO A 464 -17.41 24.89 1.79
N GLY A 465 -17.50 25.90 2.64
CA GLY A 465 -18.63 26.84 2.63
C GLY A 465 -19.95 26.28 3.19
N LEU A 466 -19.90 25.19 3.96
CA LEU A 466 -21.07 24.65 4.68
C LEU A 466 -21.59 25.72 5.66
N LYS A 467 -22.90 26.07 5.53
CA LYS A 467 -23.53 27.08 6.38
C LYS A 467 -24.23 26.44 7.58
N PRO A 468 -24.31 27.15 8.73
CA PRO A 468 -25.10 26.68 9.86
C PRO A 468 -26.56 26.37 9.47
N GLY A 469 -27.06 25.20 9.84
CA GLY A 469 -28.41 24.72 9.51
C GLY A 469 -28.60 24.15 8.11
N GLU A 470 -27.58 24.16 7.27
CA GLU A 470 -27.61 23.52 5.96
C GLU A 470 -27.36 22.02 6.09
N ARG A 471 -28.16 21.21 5.40
CA ARG A 471 -28.01 19.75 5.34
C ARG A 471 -27.51 19.32 3.97
N ARG A 472 -26.46 18.51 3.96
CA ARG A 472 -25.81 18.00 2.76
C ARG A 472 -26.00 16.49 2.63
N PRO A 473 -25.97 15.93 1.41
CA PRO A 473 -25.82 14.50 1.23
C PRO A 473 -24.48 14.04 1.79
N ALA A 474 -24.43 12.79 2.25
CA ALA A 474 -23.22 12.23 2.84
C ALA A 474 -22.80 10.92 2.17
N LEU A 475 -21.51 10.62 2.20
CA LEU A 475 -20.92 9.40 1.66
C LEU A 475 -20.03 8.76 2.69
N ILE A 476 -20.09 7.44 2.81
CA ILE A 476 -19.15 6.63 3.59
C ILE A 476 -18.22 5.96 2.59
N PHE A 477 -16.91 6.11 2.83
CA PHE A 477 -15.86 5.36 2.16
C PHE A 477 -15.35 4.25 3.05
N SER A 478 -15.27 3.03 2.48
CA SER A 478 -14.63 1.86 3.09
C SER A 478 -13.45 1.41 2.24
N HIS A 479 -12.27 1.33 2.85
CA HIS A 479 -11.08 0.83 2.14
C HIS A 479 -11.18 -0.66 1.82
N GLY A 480 -10.33 -1.14 0.92
CA GLY A 480 -10.19 -2.57 0.62
C GLY A 480 -9.22 -3.28 1.57
N GLY A 481 -8.89 -4.49 1.27
CA GLY A 481 -7.85 -5.25 1.95
C GLY A 481 -8.31 -6.46 2.73
N SER A 482 -8.72 -6.44 3.94
CA SER A 482 -9.06 -5.46 4.99
C SER A 482 -7.86 -4.83 5.74
N ARG A 483 -6.67 -5.43 5.69
CA ARG A 483 -5.45 -5.03 6.41
C ARG A 483 -4.90 -3.70 5.89
N ARG A 484 -5.67 -2.62 6.05
CA ARG A 484 -5.32 -1.25 5.66
C ARG A 484 -5.78 -0.26 6.72
N GLN A 485 -5.24 0.97 6.65
CA GLN A 485 -5.67 2.11 7.44
C GLN A 485 -5.65 3.36 6.58
N MET A 486 -6.74 4.09 6.50
CA MET A 486 -6.74 5.44 5.91
C MET A 486 -6.16 6.44 6.92
N LEU A 487 -5.38 7.40 6.43
CA LEU A 487 -4.63 8.37 7.23
C LEU A 487 -5.24 9.77 7.12
N LEU A 488 -4.87 10.68 8.03
CA LEU A 488 -5.31 12.09 8.00
C LEU A 488 -4.57 12.92 6.94
N GLY A 489 -4.40 12.34 5.76
CA GLY A 489 -3.73 12.95 4.61
C GLY A 489 -3.60 11.97 3.46
N TRP A 490 -2.86 12.36 2.43
CA TRP A 490 -2.60 11.55 1.26
C TRP A 490 -1.88 10.26 1.62
N HIS A 491 -2.45 9.15 1.17
CA HIS A 491 -2.00 7.81 1.53
C HIS A 491 -0.74 7.38 0.78
N TYR A 492 0.06 6.51 1.38
CA TYR A 492 1.30 5.97 0.84
C TYR A 492 1.12 4.83 -0.18
N MET A 493 -0.08 4.25 -0.33
CA MET A 493 -0.39 3.27 -1.36
C MET A 493 -1.14 3.94 -2.52
N TYR A 494 -0.80 3.58 -3.76
CA TYR A 494 -1.38 4.19 -4.97
C TYR A 494 -2.91 4.15 -5.00
N TYR A 495 -3.52 2.99 -4.76
CA TYR A 495 -4.97 2.84 -4.72
C TYR A 495 -5.63 3.79 -3.71
N TYR A 496 -5.10 3.84 -2.48
CA TYR A 496 -5.70 4.64 -1.41
C TYR A 496 -5.33 6.13 -1.48
N ARG A 497 -4.23 6.45 -2.14
CA ARG A 497 -3.95 7.82 -2.56
C ARG A 497 -5.03 8.31 -3.54
N ASN A 498 -5.43 7.48 -4.51
CA ASN A 498 -6.52 7.78 -5.42
C ASN A 498 -7.86 7.87 -4.68
N ALA A 499 -8.12 6.98 -3.74
CA ALA A 499 -9.31 7.04 -2.89
C ALA A 499 -9.36 8.31 -2.03
N TYR A 500 -8.22 8.75 -1.48
CA TYR A 500 -8.13 10.03 -0.76
C TYR A 500 -8.45 11.20 -1.70
N ALA A 501 -7.90 11.21 -2.92
CA ALA A 501 -8.23 12.22 -3.94
C ALA A 501 -9.73 12.26 -4.25
N MET A 502 -10.38 11.08 -4.39
CA MET A 502 -11.83 10.97 -4.61
C MET A 502 -12.63 11.53 -3.42
N ASN A 503 -12.24 11.22 -2.17
CA ASN A 503 -12.89 11.78 -0.97
C ASN A 503 -12.77 13.31 -0.93
N GLN A 504 -11.59 13.87 -1.24
CA GLN A 504 -11.37 15.31 -1.37
C GLN A 504 -12.25 15.92 -2.47
N TRP A 505 -12.32 15.27 -3.61
CA TRP A 505 -13.12 15.73 -4.73
C TRP A 505 -14.61 15.71 -4.42
N LEU A 506 -15.13 14.65 -3.81
CA LEU A 506 -16.51 14.57 -3.35
C LEU A 506 -16.85 15.64 -2.32
N ALA A 507 -15.94 15.92 -1.37
CA ALA A 507 -16.10 17.01 -0.42
C ALA A 507 -16.18 18.37 -1.14
N SER A 508 -15.30 18.63 -2.12
CA SER A 508 -15.35 19.86 -2.94
C SER A 508 -16.64 20.00 -3.76
N ARG A 509 -17.30 18.90 -4.08
CA ARG A 509 -18.61 18.86 -4.75
C ARG A 509 -19.79 19.00 -3.79
N GLY A 510 -19.54 19.16 -2.49
CA GLY A 510 -20.55 19.48 -1.49
C GLY A 510 -21.09 18.27 -0.70
N TYR A 511 -20.42 17.13 -0.73
CA TYR A 511 -20.74 15.99 0.13
C TYR A 511 -20.02 16.09 1.48
N VAL A 512 -20.67 15.66 2.55
CA VAL A 512 -20.00 15.25 3.79
C VAL A 512 -19.45 13.85 3.55
N VAL A 513 -18.13 13.66 3.67
CA VAL A 513 -17.52 12.34 3.43
C VAL A 513 -16.92 11.80 4.73
N LEU A 514 -17.24 10.55 5.05
CA LEU A 514 -16.70 9.82 6.21
C LEU A 514 -15.90 8.62 5.71
N SER A 515 -14.59 8.66 5.89
CA SER A 515 -13.69 7.54 5.60
C SER A 515 -13.50 6.70 6.86
N VAL A 516 -13.86 5.42 6.83
CA VAL A 516 -13.95 4.56 8.01
C VAL A 516 -12.79 3.56 8.04
N ASN A 517 -12.06 3.52 9.16
CA ASN A 517 -11.09 2.48 9.48
C ASN A 517 -11.79 1.38 10.29
N TYR A 518 -12.48 0.49 9.60
CA TYR A 518 -13.25 -0.59 10.21
C TYR A 518 -12.32 -1.68 10.79
N ARG A 519 -12.85 -2.45 11.76
CA ARG A 519 -12.12 -3.58 12.36
C ARG A 519 -11.58 -4.54 11.30
N SER A 520 -10.58 -5.31 11.61
CA SER A 520 -9.72 -6.08 10.71
C SER A 520 -8.73 -5.24 9.88
N GLY A 521 -8.72 -3.90 10.01
CA GLY A 521 -7.66 -3.02 9.52
C GLY A 521 -6.38 -3.08 10.36
N ILE A 522 -5.37 -2.30 9.98
CA ILE A 522 -4.07 -2.19 10.67
C ILE A 522 -3.95 -0.83 11.38
N GLY A 523 -2.90 -0.65 12.17
CA GLY A 523 -2.57 0.60 12.85
C GLY A 523 -3.18 0.73 14.25
N TYR A 524 -4.01 -0.21 14.67
CA TYR A 524 -4.73 -0.20 15.95
C TYR A 524 -4.46 -1.44 16.82
N GLY A 525 -3.37 -2.15 16.53
CA GLY A 525 -2.92 -3.32 17.25
C GLY A 525 -3.58 -4.64 16.82
N LEU A 526 -3.03 -5.74 17.36
CA LEU A 526 -3.36 -7.11 17.00
C LEU A 526 -4.84 -7.45 17.19
N GLU A 527 -5.46 -7.01 18.31
CA GLU A 527 -6.86 -7.33 18.60
C GLU A 527 -7.82 -6.71 17.60
N PHE A 528 -7.52 -5.50 17.13
CA PHE A 528 -8.32 -4.84 16.10
C PHE A 528 -8.10 -5.50 14.73
N ARG A 529 -6.84 -5.79 14.39
CA ARG A 529 -6.48 -6.45 13.13
C ARG A 529 -7.03 -7.87 13.04
N GLU A 530 -6.93 -8.63 14.12
CA GLU A 530 -7.40 -10.01 14.22
C GLU A 530 -8.81 -10.07 14.88
N ALA A 531 -9.72 -9.19 14.44
CA ALA A 531 -11.09 -9.17 14.90
C ALA A 531 -11.79 -10.54 14.70
N VAL A 532 -12.67 -10.90 15.61
CA VAL A 532 -13.43 -12.15 15.47
C VAL A 532 -14.57 -11.98 14.48
N ASN A 533 -14.92 -13.06 13.79
CA ASN A 533 -16.04 -13.13 12.85
C ASN A 533 -15.96 -12.13 11.69
N PHE A 534 -14.75 -11.74 11.25
CA PHE A 534 -14.59 -10.86 10.10
C PHE A 534 -14.73 -11.63 8.76
N GLY A 535 -15.03 -10.92 7.69
CA GLY A 535 -15.15 -11.49 6.35
C GLY A 535 -16.10 -12.68 6.26
N ALA A 536 -15.63 -13.77 5.69
CA ALA A 536 -16.41 -14.99 5.47
C ALA A 536 -16.90 -15.69 6.75
N THR A 537 -16.40 -15.30 7.93
CA THR A 537 -16.77 -15.90 9.20
C THR A 537 -17.87 -15.17 9.96
N GLY A 538 -18.44 -14.11 9.39
CA GLY A 538 -19.54 -13.37 10.02
C GLY A 538 -19.74 -11.94 9.57
N GLY A 539 -18.75 -11.35 8.90
CA GLY A 539 -18.82 -9.96 8.43
C GLY A 539 -19.00 -8.96 9.58
N SER A 540 -18.25 -9.13 10.69
CA SER A 540 -18.42 -8.30 11.90
C SER A 540 -18.14 -6.82 11.64
N GLU A 541 -17.31 -6.48 10.67
CA GLU A 541 -17.01 -5.11 10.21
C GLU A 541 -18.22 -4.39 9.58
N PHE A 542 -19.27 -5.11 9.22
CA PHE A 542 -20.54 -4.51 8.83
C PHE A 542 -21.17 -3.70 9.97
N GLN A 543 -20.95 -4.10 11.24
CA GLN A 543 -21.40 -3.34 12.40
C GLN A 543 -20.77 -1.94 12.47
N ASP A 544 -19.52 -1.82 11.97
CA ASP A 544 -18.79 -0.55 11.91
C ASP A 544 -19.39 0.38 10.85
N ILE A 545 -19.75 -0.18 9.69
CA ILE A 545 -20.42 0.58 8.61
C ILE A 545 -21.81 1.01 9.03
N MET A 546 -22.55 0.17 9.74
CA MET A 546 -23.84 0.54 10.32
C MET A 546 -23.70 1.68 11.33
N GLY A 547 -22.72 1.59 12.24
CA GLY A 547 -22.40 2.66 13.19
C GLY A 547 -22.05 3.97 12.50
N ALA A 548 -21.26 3.91 11.42
CA ALA A 548 -20.91 5.07 10.59
C ALA A 548 -22.15 5.71 9.93
N GLY A 549 -23.07 4.88 9.43
CA GLY A 549 -24.35 5.35 8.87
C GLY A 549 -25.21 6.05 9.93
N LEU A 550 -25.32 5.47 11.12
CA LEU A 550 -26.05 6.07 12.24
C LEU A 550 -25.41 7.36 12.74
N TYR A 551 -24.07 7.41 12.80
CA TYR A 551 -23.32 8.63 13.12
C TYR A 551 -23.66 9.75 12.13
N LEU A 552 -23.59 9.51 10.82
CA LEU A 552 -23.95 10.49 9.81
C LEU A 552 -25.42 10.90 9.90
N LYS A 553 -26.33 9.95 10.11
CA LYS A 553 -27.77 10.20 10.29
C LYS A 553 -28.07 11.13 11.46
N SER A 554 -27.28 11.08 12.53
CA SER A 554 -27.45 11.90 13.73
C SER A 554 -26.91 13.33 13.60
N ARG A 555 -26.12 13.62 12.58
CA ARG A 555 -25.50 14.92 12.38
C ARG A 555 -26.49 15.97 11.88
N ALA A 556 -26.40 17.19 12.42
CA ALA A 556 -27.27 18.30 12.05
C ALA A 556 -27.01 18.83 10.61
N ASP A 557 -25.79 18.60 10.08
CA ASP A 557 -25.33 19.04 8.76
C ASP A 557 -25.51 17.98 7.66
N VAL A 558 -26.07 16.81 7.98
CA VAL A 558 -26.35 15.72 7.05
C VAL A 558 -27.84 15.56 6.81
N ASP A 559 -28.24 15.33 5.56
CA ASP A 559 -29.57 14.87 5.23
C ASP A 559 -29.67 13.35 5.42
N PRO A 560 -30.42 12.86 6.41
CA PRO A 560 -30.47 11.45 6.76
C PRO A 560 -31.08 10.55 5.68
N SER A 561 -31.76 11.12 4.69
CA SER A 561 -32.32 10.40 3.55
C SER A 561 -31.38 10.29 2.34
N ARG A 562 -30.17 10.91 2.43
CA ARG A 562 -29.22 11.01 1.33
C ARG A 562 -27.81 10.57 1.75
N ILE A 563 -27.72 9.40 2.36
CA ILE A 563 -26.45 8.77 2.75
C ILE A 563 -26.13 7.66 1.74
N GLY A 564 -24.96 7.72 1.11
CA GLY A 564 -24.49 6.71 0.17
C GLY A 564 -23.23 6.00 0.67
N LEU A 565 -22.88 4.90 0.00
CA LEU A 565 -21.71 4.08 0.28
C LEU A 565 -20.80 4.00 -0.95
N TRP A 566 -19.48 3.95 -0.75
CA TRP A 566 -18.56 3.56 -1.80
C TRP A 566 -17.29 2.89 -1.24
N GLY A 567 -16.69 2.05 -2.07
CA GLY A 567 -15.44 1.40 -1.75
C GLY A 567 -15.06 0.39 -2.82
N GLY A 568 -13.82 -0.13 -2.73
CA GLY A 568 -13.32 -1.12 -3.67
C GLY A 568 -12.85 -2.38 -2.97
N SER A 569 -12.90 -3.53 -3.68
CA SER A 569 -12.45 -4.82 -3.16
C SER A 569 -13.25 -5.20 -1.90
N TYR A 570 -12.57 -5.35 -0.77
CA TYR A 570 -13.23 -5.53 0.52
C TYR A 570 -14.17 -4.36 0.88
N GLY A 571 -13.82 -3.12 0.50
CA GLY A 571 -14.70 -1.95 0.64
C GLY A 571 -15.92 -2.01 -0.28
N GLY A 572 -15.81 -2.61 -1.46
CA GLY A 572 -16.92 -2.96 -2.34
C GLY A 572 -17.85 -4.00 -1.71
N TYR A 573 -17.27 -5.05 -1.09
CA TYR A 573 -18.01 -6.02 -0.28
C TYR A 573 -18.82 -5.32 0.83
N LEU A 574 -18.21 -4.40 1.59
CA LEU A 574 -18.92 -3.65 2.64
C LEU A 574 -19.97 -2.71 2.09
N THR A 575 -19.76 -2.10 0.93
CA THR A 575 -20.75 -1.31 0.19
C THR A 575 -21.96 -2.18 -0.17
N ALA A 576 -21.72 -3.33 -0.77
CA ALA A 576 -22.78 -4.28 -1.12
C ALA A 576 -23.50 -4.85 0.12
N MET A 577 -22.79 -5.11 1.21
CA MET A 577 -23.39 -5.50 2.50
C MET A 577 -24.32 -4.41 3.05
N GLY A 578 -23.89 -3.15 3.00
CA GLY A 578 -24.71 -2.03 3.42
C GLY A 578 -25.99 -1.90 2.60
N LEU A 579 -25.88 -2.00 1.27
CA LEU A 579 -27.03 -1.90 0.37
C LEU A 579 -27.96 -3.11 0.47
N SER A 580 -27.44 -4.32 0.67
CA SER A 580 -28.26 -5.51 0.78
C SER A 580 -29.00 -5.62 2.12
N ARG A 581 -28.39 -5.17 3.23
CA ARG A 581 -28.93 -5.35 4.58
C ARG A 581 -29.56 -4.10 5.18
N ALA A 582 -29.28 -2.93 4.63
CA ALA A 582 -29.70 -1.64 5.17
C ALA A 582 -30.04 -0.60 4.08
N SER A 583 -30.75 -1.01 3.01
CA SER A 583 -31.23 -0.09 1.97
C SER A 583 -32.10 1.05 2.50
N ASN A 584 -32.70 0.89 3.68
CA ASN A 584 -33.45 1.94 4.37
C ASN A 584 -32.57 3.02 5.03
N LEU A 585 -31.28 2.76 5.20
CA LEU A 585 -30.31 3.71 5.72
C LEU A 585 -29.44 4.27 4.59
N PHE A 586 -29.05 3.43 3.63
CA PHE A 586 -28.16 3.78 2.54
C PHE A 586 -28.91 3.90 1.22
N ALA A 587 -29.01 5.12 0.72
CA ALA A 587 -29.86 5.48 -0.41
C ALA A 587 -29.28 5.11 -1.79
N ALA A 588 -27.96 4.93 -1.90
CA ALA A 588 -27.25 4.55 -3.13
C ALA A 588 -25.84 4.04 -2.83
N GLY A 589 -25.22 3.30 -3.75
CA GLY A 589 -23.82 2.89 -3.60
C GLY A 589 -23.05 2.78 -4.88
N VAL A 590 -21.72 2.91 -4.77
CA VAL A 590 -20.78 2.61 -5.85
C VAL A 590 -19.81 1.54 -5.35
N ASP A 591 -19.84 0.42 -6.02
CA ASP A 591 -19.08 -0.78 -5.68
C ASP A 591 -18.03 -1.02 -6.77
N PHE A 592 -16.77 -0.86 -6.38
CA PHE A 592 -15.62 -1.21 -7.22
C PHE A 592 -15.23 -2.65 -6.93
N HIS A 593 -15.39 -3.55 -7.91
CA HIS A 593 -14.90 -4.94 -7.87
C HIS A 593 -15.00 -5.62 -6.48
N GLY A 594 -16.17 -5.51 -5.84
CA GLY A 594 -16.42 -6.10 -4.52
C GLY A 594 -16.61 -7.61 -4.56
N VAL A 595 -16.38 -8.27 -3.41
CA VAL A 595 -16.73 -9.66 -3.20
C VAL A 595 -18.22 -9.77 -2.83
N HIS A 596 -18.97 -10.58 -3.54
CA HIS A 596 -20.42 -10.71 -3.34
C HIS A 596 -20.86 -12.10 -2.86
N ASP A 597 -20.01 -13.12 -3.08
CA ASP A 597 -20.10 -14.47 -2.50
C ASP A 597 -18.74 -14.93 -2.03
N TRP A 598 -18.53 -15.02 -0.73
CA TRP A 598 -17.25 -15.45 -0.18
C TRP A 598 -16.84 -16.85 -0.64
N ASN A 599 -17.77 -17.75 -0.97
CA ASN A 599 -17.42 -19.05 -1.54
C ASN A 599 -16.73 -18.92 -2.90
N GLN A 600 -17.13 -17.93 -3.69
CA GLN A 600 -16.46 -17.62 -4.96
C GLN A 600 -15.13 -16.91 -4.72
N GLY A 601 -15.11 -15.87 -3.86
CA GLY A 601 -13.90 -15.12 -3.53
C GLY A 601 -12.79 -16.00 -2.95
N ILE A 602 -13.11 -16.95 -2.06
CA ILE A 602 -12.14 -17.88 -1.48
C ILE A 602 -11.46 -18.75 -2.53
N ARG A 603 -12.16 -19.22 -3.56
CA ARG A 603 -11.59 -20.04 -4.62
C ARG A 603 -10.49 -19.34 -5.41
N THR A 604 -10.52 -18.02 -5.49
CA THR A 604 -9.46 -17.24 -6.14
C THR A 604 -8.11 -17.43 -5.42
N PHE A 605 -8.11 -17.47 -4.09
CA PHE A 605 -6.90 -17.59 -3.27
C PHE A 605 -6.60 -19.04 -2.84
N ARG A 606 -7.65 -19.88 -2.79
CA ARG A 606 -7.59 -21.29 -2.40
C ARG A 606 -8.31 -22.16 -3.43
N PRO A 607 -7.65 -22.49 -4.56
CA PRO A 607 -8.25 -23.27 -5.66
C PRO A 607 -8.75 -24.67 -5.27
N ASP A 608 -8.19 -25.24 -4.19
CA ASP A 608 -8.56 -26.51 -3.59
C ASP A 608 -9.79 -26.41 -2.66
N TYR A 609 -10.37 -25.23 -2.47
CA TYR A 609 -11.55 -25.04 -1.64
C TYR A 609 -12.77 -25.76 -2.20
N ASN A 610 -13.31 -26.68 -1.40
CA ASN A 610 -14.47 -27.48 -1.76
C ASN A 610 -15.64 -27.25 -0.80
N THR A 611 -16.67 -26.60 -1.28
CA THR A 611 -17.89 -26.30 -0.49
C THR A 611 -18.65 -27.53 -0.02
N LEU A 612 -18.49 -28.69 -0.68
CA LEU A 612 -19.12 -29.94 -0.28
C LEU A 612 -18.37 -30.64 0.86
N GLU A 613 -17.06 -30.41 0.97
CA GLU A 613 -16.24 -30.97 2.06
C GLU A 613 -16.25 -30.05 3.28
N GLU A 614 -16.26 -28.73 3.06
CA GLU A 614 -16.25 -27.70 4.11
C GLU A 614 -17.65 -27.08 4.32
N THR A 615 -18.70 -27.89 4.34
CA THR A 615 -20.11 -27.45 4.27
C THR A 615 -20.51 -26.43 5.34
N ALA A 616 -20.04 -26.58 6.58
CA ALA A 616 -20.34 -25.66 7.68
C ALA A 616 -19.73 -24.27 7.44
N PHE A 617 -18.46 -24.25 7.01
CA PHE A 617 -17.75 -23.00 6.65
C PHE A 617 -18.36 -22.36 5.40
N ALA A 618 -18.66 -23.15 4.37
CA ALA A 618 -19.27 -22.67 3.13
C ALA A 618 -20.63 -22.01 3.37
N ARG A 619 -21.45 -22.58 4.25
CA ARG A 619 -22.73 -21.97 4.67
C ARG A 619 -22.49 -20.63 5.36
N LYS A 620 -21.57 -20.57 6.33
CA LYS A 620 -21.24 -19.35 7.05
C LYS A 620 -20.67 -18.28 6.13
N ALA A 621 -19.81 -18.65 5.18
CA ALA A 621 -19.25 -17.80 4.16
C ALA A 621 -20.34 -17.16 3.29
N PHE A 622 -21.30 -17.95 2.80
CA PHE A 622 -22.44 -17.45 2.06
C PHE A 622 -23.33 -16.52 2.90
N GLU A 623 -23.70 -16.93 4.13
CA GLU A 623 -24.46 -16.08 5.08
C GLU A 623 -23.78 -14.75 5.39
N SER A 624 -22.44 -14.68 5.27
CA SER A 624 -21.63 -13.48 5.46
C SER A 624 -21.50 -12.64 4.18
N SER A 625 -22.14 -13.04 3.10
CA SER A 625 -22.03 -12.41 1.78
C SER A 625 -23.22 -11.52 1.45
N PRO A 626 -23.04 -10.47 0.63
CA PRO A 626 -24.14 -9.63 0.13
C PRO A 626 -25.25 -10.42 -0.58
N LEU A 627 -24.91 -11.42 -1.40
CA LEU A 627 -25.85 -12.25 -2.13
C LEU A 627 -26.82 -13.02 -1.21
N ALA A 628 -26.43 -13.34 0.02
CA ALA A 628 -27.33 -13.98 0.99
C ALA A 628 -28.50 -13.08 1.43
N SER A 629 -28.38 -11.76 1.25
CA SER A 629 -29.39 -10.77 1.64
C SER A 629 -29.89 -9.94 0.45
N VAL A 630 -29.68 -10.42 -0.78
CA VAL A 630 -30.09 -9.69 -1.98
C VAL A 630 -31.60 -9.45 -2.05
N ASP A 631 -32.38 -10.22 -1.34
CA ASP A 631 -33.83 -10.15 -1.28
C ASP A 631 -34.35 -8.85 -0.63
N THR A 632 -33.56 -8.23 0.23
CA THR A 632 -33.88 -6.97 0.91
C THR A 632 -33.22 -5.75 0.26
N TRP A 633 -32.47 -5.94 -0.82
CA TRP A 633 -31.80 -4.87 -1.52
C TRP A 633 -32.76 -4.07 -2.41
N THR A 634 -32.88 -2.76 -2.20
CA THR A 634 -33.74 -1.84 -2.96
C THR A 634 -33.02 -0.61 -3.50
N SER A 635 -31.84 -0.26 -2.94
CA SER A 635 -31.10 0.94 -3.30
C SER A 635 -30.37 0.79 -4.63
N PRO A 636 -30.33 1.82 -5.50
CA PRO A 636 -29.59 1.77 -6.76
C PRO A 636 -28.07 1.63 -6.51
N VAL A 637 -27.39 0.93 -7.42
CA VAL A 637 -25.96 0.69 -7.35
C VAL A 637 -25.29 0.86 -8.71
N LEU A 638 -24.09 1.44 -8.70
CA LEU A 638 -23.14 1.40 -9.82
C LEU A 638 -22.04 0.40 -9.51
N LEU A 639 -21.88 -0.62 -10.37
CA LEU A 639 -20.80 -1.59 -10.30
C LEU A 639 -19.70 -1.20 -11.29
N ILE A 640 -18.45 -1.16 -10.81
CA ILE A 640 -17.26 -0.82 -11.62
C ILE A 640 -16.23 -1.97 -11.49
N HIS A 641 -15.82 -2.56 -12.62
CA HIS A 641 -14.93 -3.73 -12.58
C HIS A 641 -14.07 -3.85 -13.84
N GLY A 642 -12.81 -4.29 -13.69
CA GLY A 642 -11.96 -4.74 -14.77
C GLY A 642 -12.15 -6.24 -15.02
N ASP A 643 -12.17 -6.71 -16.27
CA ASP A 643 -12.53 -8.11 -16.55
C ASP A 643 -11.35 -9.09 -16.44
N ASP A 644 -10.07 -8.60 -16.39
CA ASP A 644 -8.88 -9.39 -16.03
C ASP A 644 -8.54 -9.28 -14.54
N ASP A 645 -9.53 -9.00 -13.69
CA ASP A 645 -9.31 -8.92 -12.25
C ASP A 645 -8.92 -10.30 -11.69
N ARG A 646 -7.72 -10.35 -11.10
CA ARG A 646 -7.07 -11.57 -10.59
C ARG A 646 -7.19 -11.74 -9.07
N ASN A 647 -7.73 -10.72 -8.39
CA ASN A 647 -7.97 -10.72 -6.96
C ASN A 647 -9.43 -11.02 -6.63
N VAL A 648 -10.35 -10.33 -7.32
CA VAL A 648 -11.79 -10.55 -7.22
C VAL A 648 -12.30 -10.90 -8.60
N SER A 649 -12.62 -12.16 -8.80
CA SER A 649 -13.04 -12.65 -10.11
C SER A 649 -14.23 -11.86 -10.65
N PHE A 650 -14.18 -11.46 -11.93
CA PHE A 650 -15.24 -10.72 -12.61
C PHE A 650 -16.62 -11.40 -12.53
N VAL A 651 -16.65 -12.72 -12.30
CA VAL A 651 -17.88 -13.49 -12.09
C VAL A 651 -18.67 -13.03 -10.86
N GLU A 652 -18.02 -12.41 -9.86
CA GLU A 652 -18.69 -11.79 -8.71
C GLU A 652 -19.70 -10.72 -9.15
N SER A 653 -19.28 -9.81 -10.04
CA SER A 653 -20.16 -8.79 -10.60
C SER A 653 -21.27 -9.40 -11.49
N ILE A 654 -20.96 -10.41 -12.29
CA ILE A 654 -21.96 -11.11 -13.12
C ILE A 654 -23.07 -11.70 -12.26
N ASN A 655 -22.70 -12.39 -11.17
CA ASN A 655 -23.66 -13.03 -10.27
C ASN A 655 -24.54 -11.98 -9.55
N LEU A 656 -23.91 -10.92 -9.03
CA LEU A 656 -24.66 -9.85 -8.35
C LEU A 656 -25.61 -9.14 -9.30
N ILE A 657 -25.17 -8.70 -10.47
CA ILE A 657 -26.03 -8.04 -11.47
C ILE A 657 -27.22 -8.92 -11.85
N THR A 658 -26.97 -10.22 -12.05
CA THR A 658 -28.03 -11.17 -12.40
C THR A 658 -29.08 -11.29 -11.30
N ALA A 659 -28.66 -11.31 -10.03
CA ALA A 659 -29.55 -11.36 -8.88
C ALA A 659 -30.36 -10.08 -8.72
N LEU A 660 -29.71 -8.91 -8.82
CA LEU A 660 -30.34 -7.60 -8.68
C LEU A 660 -31.37 -7.33 -9.79
N ARG A 661 -31.05 -7.67 -11.05
CA ARG A 661 -32.01 -7.53 -12.18
C ARG A 661 -33.26 -8.38 -11.98
N LYS A 662 -33.14 -9.59 -11.44
CA LYS A 662 -34.32 -10.44 -11.12
C LYS A 662 -35.21 -9.81 -10.06
N ARG A 663 -34.66 -8.92 -9.22
CA ARG A 663 -35.38 -8.18 -8.17
C ARG A 663 -35.91 -6.83 -8.63
N GLY A 664 -35.57 -6.38 -9.84
CA GLY A 664 -35.94 -5.05 -10.34
C GLY A 664 -35.15 -3.93 -9.66
N VAL A 665 -34.03 -4.23 -9.02
CA VAL A 665 -33.14 -3.20 -8.47
C VAL A 665 -32.42 -2.49 -9.60
N GLU A 666 -32.34 -1.18 -9.51
CA GLU A 666 -31.66 -0.37 -10.51
C GLU A 666 -30.15 -0.53 -10.42
N VAL A 667 -29.53 -1.05 -11.49
CA VAL A 667 -28.09 -1.32 -11.58
C VAL A 667 -27.51 -0.62 -12.78
N GLU A 668 -26.54 0.24 -12.55
CA GLU A 668 -25.62 0.74 -13.58
C GLU A 668 -24.31 -0.07 -13.55
N GLN A 669 -23.63 -0.16 -14.68
CA GLN A 669 -22.36 -0.90 -14.76
C GLN A 669 -21.33 -0.15 -15.61
N LEU A 670 -20.09 -0.20 -15.20
CA LEU A 670 -18.94 0.30 -15.94
C LEU A 670 -17.86 -0.78 -15.94
N VAL A 671 -17.56 -1.33 -17.12
CA VAL A 671 -16.57 -2.40 -17.29
C VAL A 671 -15.36 -1.85 -18.03
N PHE A 672 -14.17 -2.24 -17.56
CA PHE A 672 -12.90 -1.92 -18.20
C PHE A 672 -12.28 -3.22 -18.75
N PRO A 673 -12.34 -3.45 -20.08
CA PRO A 673 -11.68 -4.60 -20.69
C PRO A 673 -10.17 -4.61 -20.44
N ASP A 674 -9.62 -5.81 -20.17
CA ASP A 674 -8.20 -6.09 -19.94
C ASP A 674 -7.59 -5.41 -18.69
N GLU A 675 -8.40 -4.71 -17.86
CA GLU A 675 -7.93 -4.14 -16.60
C GLU A 675 -7.94 -5.15 -15.48
N VAL A 676 -6.91 -5.05 -14.63
CA VAL A 676 -6.75 -5.82 -13.41
C VAL A 676 -7.40 -5.12 -12.20
N HIS A 677 -7.21 -5.68 -11.01
CA HIS A 677 -7.82 -5.18 -9.77
C HIS A 677 -7.50 -3.71 -9.47
N ASP A 678 -6.26 -3.31 -9.56
CA ASP A 678 -5.78 -1.96 -9.22
C ASP A 678 -5.68 -1.03 -10.44
N PHE A 679 -6.48 -1.21 -11.45
CA PHE A 679 -6.44 -0.50 -12.74
C PHE A 679 -5.07 0.09 -13.08
N LEU A 680 -4.42 -0.49 -14.06
CA LEU A 680 -3.06 -0.09 -14.43
C LEU A 680 -3.01 1.26 -15.15
N ARG A 681 -4.12 1.65 -15.82
CA ARG A 681 -4.17 2.90 -16.57
C ARG A 681 -4.81 4.04 -15.77
N HIS A 682 -4.14 5.17 -15.75
CA HIS A 682 -4.62 6.41 -15.16
C HIS A 682 -5.95 6.87 -15.76
N ALA A 683 -6.08 6.81 -17.08
CA ALA A 683 -7.32 7.19 -17.78
C ALA A 683 -8.55 6.40 -17.28
N ASN A 684 -8.37 5.14 -16.89
CA ASN A 684 -9.45 4.30 -16.37
C ASN A 684 -9.83 4.68 -14.93
N TRP A 685 -8.88 5.10 -14.09
CA TRP A 685 -9.17 5.70 -12.78
C TRP A 685 -9.99 6.99 -12.90
N VAL A 686 -9.58 7.91 -13.80
CA VAL A 686 -10.31 9.18 -14.03
C VAL A 686 -11.73 8.89 -14.47
N ARG A 687 -11.93 8.01 -15.44
CA ARG A 687 -13.24 7.61 -15.96
C ARG A 687 -14.12 6.96 -14.88
N ALA A 688 -13.53 6.08 -14.06
CA ALA A 688 -14.23 5.37 -13.00
C ALA A 688 -14.75 6.34 -11.92
N TYR A 689 -13.90 7.26 -11.46
CA TYR A 689 -14.27 8.22 -10.43
C TYR A 689 -15.26 9.28 -10.96
N GLN A 690 -15.11 9.70 -12.22
CA GLN A 690 -16.09 10.58 -12.84
C GLN A 690 -17.48 9.91 -12.88
N ALA A 691 -17.56 8.66 -13.32
CA ALA A 691 -18.82 7.91 -13.35
C ALA A 691 -19.44 7.74 -11.95
N ALA A 692 -18.58 7.47 -10.95
CA ALA A 692 -19.02 7.33 -9.56
C ALA A 692 -19.60 8.65 -9.00
N ALA A 693 -18.94 9.79 -9.22
CA ALA A 693 -19.43 11.08 -8.78
C ALA A 693 -20.71 11.49 -9.49
N ASP A 694 -20.80 11.27 -10.81
CA ASP A 694 -22.01 11.57 -11.58
C ASP A 694 -23.19 10.70 -11.17
N PHE A 695 -22.94 9.43 -10.81
CA PHE A 695 -23.96 8.54 -10.25
C PHE A 695 -24.48 9.11 -8.91
N PHE A 696 -23.60 9.48 -7.98
CA PHE A 696 -24.02 10.07 -6.71
C PHE A 696 -24.74 11.40 -6.89
N ASP A 697 -24.31 12.25 -7.80
CA ASP A 697 -24.99 13.52 -8.08
C ASP A 697 -26.45 13.30 -8.55
N ARG A 698 -26.68 12.30 -9.42
CA ARG A 698 -28.01 11.94 -9.87
C ARG A 698 -28.89 11.34 -8.77
N ARG A 699 -28.28 10.60 -7.81
CA ARG A 699 -29.03 9.85 -6.79
C ARG A 699 -29.21 10.58 -5.47
N LEU A 700 -28.23 11.38 -5.07
CA LEU A 700 -28.17 11.94 -3.73
C LEU A 700 -28.30 13.48 -3.69
N LYS A 701 -28.08 14.23 -4.80
CA LYS A 701 -28.34 15.65 -4.83
C LYS A 701 -29.81 15.93 -5.05
N ALA A 702 -30.38 16.89 -4.32
CA ALA A 702 -31.74 17.33 -4.54
C ALA A 702 -31.92 17.77 -6.00
N LYS A 703 -32.95 17.30 -6.66
CA LYS A 703 -33.41 17.89 -7.93
C LYS A 703 -33.68 19.38 -7.65
N PRO A 704 -33.31 20.31 -8.55
CA PRO A 704 -33.79 21.69 -8.43
C PRO A 704 -35.29 21.65 -8.29
N SER A 705 -35.84 22.29 -7.27
CA SER A 705 -37.27 22.55 -7.15
C SER A 705 -37.63 23.53 -8.27
N GLY A 706 -37.92 22.99 -9.44
CA GLY A 706 -38.17 23.74 -10.66
C GLY A 706 -39.26 23.11 -11.50
N SER A 707 -40.40 23.81 -11.57
CA SER A 707 -41.51 23.68 -12.50
C SER A 707 -42.43 22.46 -12.29
N GLN A 708 -43.41 22.60 -11.41
CA GLN A 708 -44.78 22.16 -11.78
C GLN A 708 -45.16 22.87 -13.10
N GLN A 709 -45.34 22.11 -14.16
CA GLN A 709 -46.19 22.47 -15.28
C GLN A 709 -47.58 21.92 -15.04
#